data_004d811a5911b38ab3e93742057cfb90
#
_entry.id   004d811a5911b38ab3e93742057cfb90
#
_cell.length_a   1.000
_cell.length_b   1.000
_cell.length_c   1.000
_cell.angle_alpha   90.00
_cell.angle_beta   90.00
_cell.angle_gamma   90.00
#
_symmetry.space_group_name_H-M   'P 1'
#
loop_
_entity.id
_entity.type
_entity.pdbx_description
1 polymer ?
#
loop_
_entity_poly.entity_id
_entity_poly.type
_entity_poly.pdbx_seq_one_letter_code
_entity_poly.pdbx_strand_id
1 'polypeptide(L)'
;MKRKITALMLALTTLTSVSAVNVSAAENGYVEIFVSPAGSDDNPGTADKPLKTAIAARNKVRELKKSGGLGEKGTVVNFREGTYAFSEALSLNEEDSGTEESPITYRAYLDEEVSFIGGVDITPSAFEEVKDESILNRLVDRNMQGKLYRVNLFKEGVKEIPKPYLLGTYSYWQVAGTQGEGDCVIMADLVEALGYDRKAAKSPELFVDDELMEVAKYPNSGYLSIEGITEPGPFMRNWNDDIVGSSDWVAPADRIPTPFRFTAKSISERLKYWQTADQAIMWGRWYYDWATQSVPLAKVNPESCEITSAVPSAFSIRTNQAWYIYNLLEEIDEPGEYFMDQKTGYLYYYPTKDMSSIKSVVLTLLDGNVVDIHNAKYINFKGIDVGRSRRSAFNLENCENVHISDADISYTASMAVKIYNSTNCTVKDSHIHDVDGGVEINNCGDRANLIRGNCGVENCEIDNFARLTKTYTTAVNLSNGCGNYARNNEIHNAQHMAVGFSGPYHEISFNNIYNVCQEADDSGVIYTGRSLATHWGSVVKNNYIHDCTPNVTFRIGTIAVYLDDFLSGVTVAGNVIENMQLAGMFSGYNNIWTNNIFINCTSNSVVTAFSANISAAGLRPTLIDGWKAATYKTNDAWKTAFPALYALTEDNLKNDIVTTGNVVANNYSWNSSGYDIIETMRQSPDNVIKDNVESVRDPGFVDAENKVYLLKENAQIFKDLPDFKPIPFTRIGRYEKRAQERISKAVVMTIASPYVFVDGEKKMINDSEQEQMPVIINNSTYVPLRFVGEAFDADVSFDDATRQAQISNDEITLNFSLDDLAKVSKNGEEKALENPLRVIGGRTYVPLRAVSELLDKEVFWDDSGFIAVSDTENLFNSEADGSMIDYLRNKLSMY
;
A
#
# COMPACT_ATOMS: atom_id res chain seq x y z
N MET A 1 47.10 -27.41 73.83
CA MET A 1 46.50 -26.34 74.64
C MET A 1 45.68 -25.46 73.73
N LYS A 2 44.38 -25.39 73.94
CA LYS A 2 43.32 -24.76 73.15
C LYS A 2 43.42 -23.26 73.20
N ARG A 3 43.29 -22.60 72.11
CA ARG A 3 42.61 -21.26 72.03
C ARG A 3 41.79 -21.16 70.76
N LYS A 4 40.51 -21.00 70.97
CA LYS A 4 39.49 -20.62 69.95
C LYS A 4 39.68 -19.21 69.53
N ILE A 5 39.58 -18.90 68.18
CA ILE A 5 39.42 -17.59 67.66
C ILE A 5 38.05 -17.62 66.97
N THR A 6 37.12 -16.87 67.49
CA THR A 6 35.81 -16.63 66.93
C THR A 6 35.92 -15.57 65.83
N ALA A 7 35.67 -15.92 64.57
CA ALA A 7 35.55 -14.95 63.47
C ALA A 7 34.17 -14.38 63.41
N LEU A 8 34.01 -13.09 63.59
CA LEU A 8 32.79 -12.32 63.39
C LEU A 8 32.61 -12.06 61.89
N MET A 9 31.66 -12.75 61.24
CA MET A 9 31.22 -12.41 59.88
C MET A 9 30.30 -11.22 59.95
N LEU A 10 30.75 -10.08 59.41
CA LEU A 10 29.92 -8.90 59.11
C LEU A 10 29.28 -9.13 57.77
N ALA A 11 28.02 -9.52 57.72
CA ALA A 11 27.26 -9.58 56.50
C ALA A 11 26.88 -8.14 56.09
N LEU A 12 27.55 -7.59 55.08
CA LEU A 12 27.17 -6.37 54.39
C LEU A 12 26.01 -6.75 53.43
N THR A 13 24.78 -6.56 53.87
CA THR A 13 23.62 -6.55 52.97
C THR A 13 23.64 -5.24 52.18
N THR A 14 24.14 -5.29 50.98
CA THR A 14 23.85 -4.23 49.98
C THR A 14 22.37 -4.37 49.60
N LEU A 15 21.53 -3.53 50.18
CA LEU A 15 20.21 -3.23 49.63
C LEU A 15 20.46 -2.50 48.32
N THR A 16 20.38 -3.21 47.20
CA THR A 16 20.09 -2.58 45.92
C THR A 16 18.62 -2.18 46.01
N SER A 17 18.41 -0.87 46.24
CA SER A 17 17.10 -0.27 46.01
C SER A 17 16.79 -0.42 44.52
N VAL A 18 16.00 -1.39 44.20
CA VAL A 18 15.26 -1.41 42.92
C VAL A 18 14.31 -0.23 43.06
N SER A 19 14.66 0.88 42.43
CA SER A 19 13.76 2.01 42.22
C SER A 19 12.57 1.44 41.45
N ALA A 20 11.42 1.29 42.10
CA ALA A 20 10.17 0.98 41.45
C ALA A 20 9.95 2.07 40.41
N VAL A 21 9.97 1.66 39.14
CA VAL A 21 9.72 2.53 38.00
C VAL A 21 8.21 2.81 38.04
N ASN A 22 7.83 3.97 38.59
CA ASN A 22 6.45 4.44 38.54
C ASN A 22 6.15 4.92 37.10
N VAL A 23 5.91 3.99 36.17
CA VAL A 23 5.06 4.26 35.00
C VAL A 23 3.65 4.19 35.57
N SER A 24 2.93 5.29 35.59
CA SER A 24 1.55 5.37 36.07
C SER A 24 0.68 4.48 35.19
N ALA A 25 0.05 3.44 35.77
CA ALA A 25 -1.12 2.86 35.15
C ALA A 25 -2.17 3.99 35.12
N ALA A 26 -2.59 4.41 33.92
CA ALA A 26 -3.68 5.34 33.79
C ALA A 26 -4.94 4.70 34.42
N GLU A 27 -5.82 5.50 35.02
CA GLU A 27 -7.06 5.02 35.66
C GLU A 27 -7.98 4.23 34.73
N ASN A 28 -7.68 4.26 33.41
CA ASN A 28 -8.42 3.58 32.32
C ASN A 28 -7.93 2.14 31.99
N GLY A 29 -6.89 1.62 32.69
CA GLY A 29 -6.36 0.27 32.49
C GLY A 29 -5.24 0.13 31.45
N TYR A 30 -4.78 1.22 30.83
CA TYR A 30 -3.61 1.23 29.95
C TYR A 30 -2.34 1.63 30.72
N VAL A 31 -1.20 1.17 30.23
CA VAL A 31 0.12 1.69 30.61
C VAL A 31 0.64 2.56 29.49
N GLU A 32 1.04 3.80 29.79
CA GLU A 32 1.51 4.75 28.78
C GLU A 32 3.00 5.04 28.94
N ILE A 33 3.72 5.02 27.82
CA ILE A 33 5.14 5.38 27.69
C ILE A 33 5.21 6.53 26.70
N PHE A 34 5.95 7.58 27.04
CA PHE A 34 6.13 8.76 26.18
C PHE A 34 7.52 8.83 25.60
N VAL A 35 7.61 9.17 24.32
CA VAL A 35 8.84 9.34 23.55
C VAL A 35 8.82 10.72 22.90
N SER A 36 9.94 11.47 22.94
CA SER A 36 10.07 12.78 22.31
C SER A 36 11.49 13.00 21.80
N PRO A 37 11.71 13.63 20.64
CA PRO A 37 13.06 13.97 20.17
C PRO A 37 13.85 14.83 21.17
N ALA A 38 13.15 15.62 22.00
CA ALA A 38 13.72 16.42 23.07
C ALA A 38 13.92 15.66 24.39
N GLY A 39 13.57 14.37 24.45
CA GLY A 39 13.68 13.51 25.62
C GLY A 39 15.11 12.99 25.87
N SER A 40 15.21 12.04 26.79
CA SER A 40 16.47 11.31 27.09
C SER A 40 16.17 9.85 27.39
N ASP A 41 16.97 8.93 26.87
CA ASP A 41 16.78 7.49 27.12
C ASP A 41 17.10 7.08 28.57
N ASP A 42 17.65 7.98 29.37
CA ASP A 42 17.82 7.83 30.83
C ASP A 42 16.53 8.20 31.61
N ASN A 43 15.52 8.77 30.94
CA ASN A 43 14.25 9.14 31.56
C ASN A 43 13.34 7.92 31.82
N PRO A 44 12.36 8.04 32.73
CA PRO A 44 11.43 6.94 33.03
C PRO A 44 10.41 6.67 31.92
N GLY A 45 10.18 7.56 30.95
CA GLY A 45 9.19 7.45 29.90
C GLY A 45 7.81 7.98 30.29
N THR A 46 7.73 8.90 31.25
CA THR A 46 6.48 9.60 31.61
C THR A 46 6.27 10.84 30.71
N ALA A 47 5.06 11.40 30.69
CA ALA A 47 4.74 12.55 29.85
C ALA A 47 5.64 13.78 30.13
N ASP A 48 6.03 14.01 31.38
CA ASP A 48 6.94 15.09 31.81
C ASP A 48 8.43 14.76 31.64
N LYS A 49 8.77 13.47 31.52
CA LYS A 49 10.14 12.95 31.32
C LYS A 49 10.15 11.84 30.26
N PRO A 50 9.92 12.19 28.98
CA PRO A 50 9.84 11.21 27.90
C PRO A 50 11.21 10.60 27.57
N LEU A 51 11.19 9.39 27.04
CA LEU A 51 12.34 8.78 26.37
C LEU A 51 12.68 9.56 25.09
N LYS A 52 13.86 9.33 24.55
CA LYS A 52 14.27 9.97 23.29
C LYS A 52 14.02 9.10 22.07
N THR A 53 14.24 7.79 22.17
CA THR A 53 14.25 6.89 21.02
C THR A 53 13.17 5.83 21.09
N ALA A 54 12.69 5.40 19.93
CA ALA A 54 11.76 4.25 19.81
C ALA A 54 12.38 2.96 20.34
N ILE A 55 13.71 2.80 20.21
CA ILE A 55 14.46 1.65 20.72
C ILE A 55 14.42 1.60 22.25
N ALA A 56 14.60 2.74 22.92
CA ALA A 56 14.47 2.82 24.37
C ALA A 56 13.05 2.50 24.84
N ALA A 57 12.03 2.99 24.12
CA ALA A 57 10.64 2.68 24.40
C ALA A 57 10.34 1.18 24.26
N ARG A 58 10.79 0.53 23.18
CA ARG A 58 10.72 -0.92 23.02
C ARG A 58 11.35 -1.65 24.21
N ASN A 59 12.54 -1.24 24.61
CA ASN A 59 13.25 -1.86 25.75
C ASN A 59 12.45 -1.68 27.04
N LYS A 60 11.79 -0.54 27.20
CA LYS A 60 10.92 -0.25 28.36
C LYS A 60 9.68 -1.13 28.38
N VAL A 61 9.04 -1.38 27.22
CA VAL A 61 7.94 -2.34 27.07
C VAL A 61 8.39 -3.74 27.50
N ARG A 62 9.58 -4.19 27.08
CA ARG A 62 10.18 -5.48 27.47
C ARG A 62 10.43 -5.59 28.98
N GLU A 63 10.88 -4.50 29.62
CA GLU A 63 11.03 -4.44 31.08
C GLU A 63 9.69 -4.59 31.80
N LEU A 64 8.67 -3.85 31.37
CA LEU A 64 7.30 -3.92 31.91
C LEU A 64 6.74 -5.34 31.75
N LYS A 65 6.85 -5.94 30.58
CA LYS A 65 6.40 -7.31 30.33
C LYS A 65 7.06 -8.32 31.28
N LYS A 66 8.39 -8.25 31.48
CA LYS A 66 9.13 -9.13 32.40
C LYS A 66 8.69 -8.96 33.87
N SER A 67 8.26 -7.80 34.26
CA SER A 67 7.76 -7.51 35.62
C SER A 67 6.28 -7.76 35.81
N GLY A 68 5.55 -8.17 34.75
CA GLY A 68 4.08 -8.29 34.77
C GLY A 68 3.35 -6.95 34.80
N GLY A 69 4.01 -5.89 34.34
CA GLY A 69 3.52 -4.51 34.40
C GLY A 69 2.91 -3.97 33.13
N LEU A 70 2.51 -4.83 32.16
CA LEU A 70 1.68 -4.43 31.04
C LEU A 70 0.29 -4.06 31.55
N GLY A 71 -0.34 -3.05 30.94
CA GLY A 71 -1.71 -2.65 31.29
C GLY A 71 -2.74 -3.76 31.02
N GLU A 72 -3.79 -3.80 31.82
CA GLU A 72 -4.88 -4.79 31.65
C GLU A 72 -5.54 -4.70 30.27
N LYS A 73 -5.61 -3.49 29.68
CA LYS A 73 -6.17 -3.21 28.34
C LYS A 73 -5.08 -2.99 27.28
N GLY A 74 -3.82 -2.96 27.66
CA GLY A 74 -2.69 -2.77 26.75
C GLY A 74 -1.63 -1.79 27.21
N THR A 75 -0.58 -1.70 26.44
CA THR A 75 0.50 -0.74 26.64
C THR A 75 0.62 0.15 25.41
N VAL A 76 0.63 1.46 25.63
CA VAL A 76 0.66 2.48 24.58
C VAL A 76 1.98 3.25 24.63
N VAL A 77 2.73 3.23 23.53
CA VAL A 77 3.92 4.04 23.33
C VAL A 77 3.51 5.28 22.53
N ASN A 78 3.42 6.41 23.20
CA ASN A 78 3.03 7.69 22.64
C ASN A 78 4.26 8.47 22.13
N PHE A 79 4.37 8.67 20.84
CA PHE A 79 5.38 9.52 20.24
C PHE A 79 4.88 10.96 20.17
N ARG A 80 5.68 11.91 20.62
CA ARG A 80 5.42 13.34 20.53
C ARG A 80 5.93 13.87 19.20
N GLU A 81 5.40 15.00 18.79
CA GLU A 81 5.73 15.70 17.54
C GLU A 81 7.23 15.69 17.24
N GLY A 82 7.57 15.37 15.98
CA GLY A 82 8.89 15.47 15.42
C GLY A 82 9.37 14.26 14.64
N THR A 83 10.58 14.40 14.10
CA THR A 83 11.22 13.40 13.26
C THR A 83 12.15 12.51 14.09
N TYR A 84 11.99 11.21 13.93
CA TYR A 84 12.81 10.16 14.53
C TYR A 84 13.63 9.48 13.42
N ALA A 85 14.92 9.82 13.35
CA ALA A 85 15.85 9.27 12.37
C ALA A 85 16.45 7.95 12.86
N PHE A 86 16.39 6.92 12.00
CA PHE A 86 16.88 5.58 12.31
C PHE A 86 18.19 5.29 11.59
N SER A 87 19.24 4.99 12.34
CA SER A 87 20.51 4.44 11.84
C SER A 87 20.54 2.90 11.85
N GLU A 88 19.61 2.29 12.56
CA GLU A 88 19.30 0.86 12.58
C GLU A 88 17.79 0.65 12.70
N ALA A 89 17.27 -0.47 12.21
CA ALA A 89 15.84 -0.76 12.25
C ALA A 89 15.27 -0.79 13.68
N LEU A 90 14.02 -0.30 13.84
CA LEU A 90 13.23 -0.65 15.02
C LEU A 90 12.81 -2.11 14.90
N SER A 91 13.62 -3.00 15.48
CA SER A 91 13.39 -4.44 15.44
C SER A 91 12.54 -4.90 16.60
N LEU A 92 11.37 -5.48 16.28
CA LEU A 92 10.44 -6.10 17.23
C LEU A 92 10.39 -7.62 17.00
N ASN A 93 10.24 -8.38 18.05
CA ASN A 93 10.18 -9.83 17.96
C ASN A 93 9.17 -10.43 18.97
N GLU A 94 9.23 -11.72 19.23
CA GLU A 94 8.33 -12.43 20.16
C GLU A 94 8.32 -11.80 21.57
N GLU A 95 9.45 -11.22 22.03
CA GLU A 95 9.51 -10.52 23.31
C GLU A 95 8.62 -9.28 23.36
N ASP A 96 8.33 -8.67 22.21
CA ASP A 96 7.54 -7.44 22.05
C ASP A 96 6.06 -7.72 21.81
N SER A 97 5.63 -8.98 21.79
CA SER A 97 4.22 -9.35 21.56
C SER A 97 3.32 -8.93 22.69
N GLY A 98 2.14 -8.38 22.33
CA GLY A 98 1.00 -8.26 23.22
C GLY A 98 0.15 -9.54 23.30
N THR A 99 -1.08 -9.40 23.74
CA THR A 99 -2.16 -10.39 23.69
C THR A 99 -3.41 -9.74 23.12
N GLU A 100 -4.45 -10.52 22.86
CA GLU A 100 -5.72 -9.97 22.36
C GLU A 100 -6.33 -8.98 23.34
N GLU A 101 -6.27 -9.26 24.65
CA GLU A 101 -6.79 -8.41 25.72
C GLU A 101 -5.87 -7.25 26.06
N SER A 102 -4.55 -7.41 25.81
CA SER A 102 -3.52 -6.44 26.15
C SER A 102 -2.54 -6.24 24.99
N PRO A 103 -2.96 -5.60 23.88
CA PRO A 103 -2.09 -5.29 22.75
C PRO A 103 -1.04 -4.23 23.09
N ILE A 104 0.01 -4.17 22.28
CA ILE A 104 1.02 -3.11 22.34
C ILE A 104 0.82 -2.17 21.17
N THR A 105 0.62 -0.88 21.45
CA THR A 105 0.34 0.12 20.43
C THR A 105 1.44 1.19 20.41
N TYR A 106 2.08 1.35 19.28
CA TYR A 106 2.98 2.46 18.96
C TYR A 106 2.18 3.49 18.18
N ARG A 107 2.08 4.74 18.68
CA ARG A 107 1.24 5.75 18.05
C ARG A 107 1.78 7.17 18.16
N ALA A 108 1.36 8.03 17.25
CA ALA A 108 1.41 9.47 17.47
C ALA A 108 0.52 9.85 18.65
N TYR A 109 0.98 10.77 19.49
CA TYR A 109 0.19 11.26 20.61
C TYR A 109 -0.85 12.26 20.13
N LEU A 110 -2.12 11.92 20.31
CA LEU A 110 -3.26 12.70 19.79
C LEU A 110 -3.14 12.88 18.25
N ASP A 111 -3.18 14.10 17.77
CA ASP A 111 -3.06 14.46 16.36
C ASP A 111 -1.68 15.14 16.07
N GLU A 112 -0.61 14.80 16.84
CA GLU A 112 0.74 15.32 16.66
C GLU A 112 1.40 14.66 15.44
N GLU A 113 2.16 15.43 14.65
CA GLU A 113 2.90 14.95 13.49
C GLU A 113 4.16 14.19 13.92
N VAL A 114 4.21 12.90 13.64
CA VAL A 114 5.32 12.00 14.01
C VAL A 114 5.85 11.29 12.79
N SER A 115 7.14 11.46 12.47
CA SER A 115 7.78 10.84 11.32
C SER A 115 8.96 9.94 11.70
N PHE A 116 8.95 8.71 11.19
CA PHE A 116 10.06 7.76 11.26
C PHE A 116 10.79 7.72 9.91
N ILE A 117 12.08 8.05 9.87
CA ILE A 117 12.84 8.12 8.62
C ILE A 117 14.12 7.28 8.65
N GLY A 118 14.43 6.64 7.51
CA GLY A 118 15.66 5.86 7.30
C GLY A 118 16.83 6.70 6.75
N GLY A 119 17.00 7.93 7.21
CA GLY A 119 18.00 8.87 6.71
C GLY A 119 18.92 9.43 7.79
N VAL A 120 19.99 10.09 7.35
CA VAL A 120 20.92 10.86 8.20
C VAL A 120 20.94 12.31 7.77
N ASP A 121 21.07 13.19 8.74
CA ASP A 121 21.22 14.62 8.48
C ASP A 121 22.62 14.92 7.96
N ILE A 122 22.70 15.72 6.89
CA ILE A 122 23.93 16.30 6.36
C ILE A 122 23.90 17.79 6.67
N THR A 123 24.97 18.30 7.25
CA THR A 123 25.03 19.70 7.67
C THR A 123 24.94 20.66 6.47
N PRO A 124 23.88 21.50 6.31
CA PRO A 124 23.78 22.40 5.14
C PRO A 124 24.98 23.36 5.00
N SER A 125 25.55 23.84 6.11
CA SER A 125 26.73 24.73 6.10
C SER A 125 28.03 24.02 5.75
N ALA A 126 28.06 22.70 5.63
CA ALA A 126 29.23 21.95 5.15
C ALA A 126 29.37 21.94 3.62
N PHE A 127 28.31 22.36 2.90
CA PHE A 127 28.39 22.50 1.45
C PHE A 127 29.25 23.70 1.04
N GLU A 128 30.20 23.47 0.14
CA GLU A 128 31.07 24.48 -0.45
C GLU A 128 30.83 24.66 -1.95
N GLU A 129 30.94 25.89 -2.45
CA GLU A 129 30.88 26.18 -3.89
C GLU A 129 32.01 25.45 -4.63
N VAL A 130 31.70 24.79 -5.73
CA VAL A 130 32.71 24.14 -6.59
C VAL A 130 33.43 25.20 -7.44
N LYS A 131 34.74 25.39 -7.17
CA LYS A 131 35.63 26.31 -7.90
C LYS A 131 36.70 25.58 -8.72
N ASP A 132 36.70 24.24 -8.65
CA ASP A 132 37.67 23.41 -9.34
C ASP A 132 37.33 23.36 -10.84
N GLU A 133 38.15 24.00 -11.66
CA GLU A 133 38.00 24.04 -13.11
C GLU A 133 38.04 22.64 -13.75
N SER A 134 38.73 21.66 -13.16
CA SER A 134 38.78 20.30 -13.66
C SER A 134 37.41 19.62 -13.54
N ILE A 135 36.61 19.96 -12.52
CA ILE A 135 35.21 19.50 -12.33
C ILE A 135 34.28 20.29 -13.24
N LEU A 136 34.34 21.61 -13.23
CA LEU A 136 33.50 22.47 -14.06
C LEU A 136 33.63 22.18 -15.54
N ASN A 137 34.84 21.81 -16.00
CA ASN A 137 35.14 21.45 -17.39
C ASN A 137 34.60 20.07 -17.79
N ARG A 138 34.10 19.23 -16.87
CA ARG A 138 33.41 18.00 -17.18
C ARG A 138 31.94 18.22 -17.55
N LEU A 139 31.34 19.29 -17.02
CA LEU A 139 29.91 19.55 -17.17
C LEU A 139 29.56 19.93 -18.63
N VAL A 140 28.38 19.48 -19.06
CA VAL A 140 27.82 19.86 -20.38
C VAL A 140 27.39 21.31 -20.36
N ASP A 141 26.69 21.77 -19.30
CA ASP A 141 26.38 23.19 -19.09
C ASP A 141 27.62 23.93 -18.58
N ARG A 142 28.15 24.87 -19.39
CA ARG A 142 29.31 25.70 -19.07
C ARG A 142 29.00 26.85 -18.09
N ASN A 143 27.72 27.08 -17.79
CA ASN A 143 27.28 28.18 -16.92
C ASN A 143 27.08 27.76 -15.46
N MET A 144 27.75 26.68 -15.04
CA MET A 144 27.56 26.09 -13.69
C MET A 144 28.48 26.73 -12.62
N GLN A 145 29.40 27.60 -12.99
CA GLN A 145 30.21 28.36 -12.04
C GLN A 145 29.32 29.19 -11.11
N GLY A 146 29.49 29.08 -9.81
CA GLY A 146 28.70 29.75 -8.77
C GLY A 146 27.36 29.09 -8.46
N LYS A 147 27.00 28.02 -9.18
CA LYS A 147 25.74 27.30 -9.01
C LYS A 147 25.91 25.90 -8.41
N LEU A 148 27.04 25.24 -8.68
CA LEU A 148 27.31 23.89 -8.21
C LEU A 148 27.96 23.93 -6.84
N TYR A 149 27.42 23.18 -5.90
CA TYR A 149 27.97 22.99 -4.55
C TYR A 149 28.37 21.54 -4.33
N ARG A 150 29.22 21.29 -3.33
CA ARG A 150 29.61 19.95 -2.92
C ARG A 150 29.82 19.84 -1.43
N VAL A 151 29.63 18.66 -0.87
CA VAL A 151 30.00 18.29 0.50
C VAL A 151 30.73 16.94 0.47
N ASN A 152 31.72 16.76 1.34
CA ASN A 152 32.40 15.48 1.46
C ASN A 152 31.67 14.63 2.52
N LEU A 153 30.87 13.63 2.07
CA LEU A 153 30.05 12.77 2.92
C LEU A 153 30.90 12.00 3.96
N PHE A 154 32.13 11.63 3.64
CA PHE A 154 33.00 10.93 4.60
C PHE A 154 33.36 11.82 5.80
N LYS A 155 33.49 13.15 5.60
CA LYS A 155 33.71 14.10 6.71
C LYS A 155 32.44 14.32 7.54
N GLU A 156 31.24 14.12 6.95
CA GLU A 156 29.95 14.16 7.63
C GLU A 156 29.61 12.82 8.34
N GLY A 157 30.55 11.86 8.37
CA GLY A 157 30.39 10.60 9.09
C GLY A 157 29.83 9.46 8.29
N VAL A 158 29.50 9.64 6.99
CA VAL A 158 29.12 8.55 6.10
C VAL A 158 30.33 7.64 5.87
N LYS A 159 30.19 6.36 6.16
CA LYS A 159 31.31 5.42 6.07
C LYS A 159 31.57 4.94 4.64
N GLU A 160 30.53 4.79 3.86
CA GLU A 160 30.58 4.25 2.51
C GLU A 160 29.41 4.81 1.67
N ILE A 161 29.68 5.10 0.40
CA ILE A 161 28.66 5.42 -0.59
C ILE A 161 28.43 4.15 -1.40
N PRO A 162 27.24 3.52 -1.30
CA PRO A 162 26.97 2.30 -2.04
C PRO A 162 26.95 2.55 -3.55
N LYS A 163 27.28 1.53 -4.34
CA LYS A 163 27.02 1.56 -5.77
C LYS A 163 25.53 1.73 -6.05
N PRO A 164 25.16 2.45 -7.14
CA PRO A 164 23.78 2.56 -7.56
C PRO A 164 23.17 1.18 -7.78
N TYR A 165 21.95 0.97 -7.31
CA TYR A 165 21.21 -0.27 -7.54
C TYR A 165 20.75 -0.34 -9.01
N LEU A 166 20.92 -1.48 -9.65
CA LEU A 166 20.46 -1.69 -11.02
C LEU A 166 18.96 -2.00 -11.02
N LEU A 167 18.19 -1.04 -11.47
CA LEU A 167 16.72 -1.08 -11.50
C LEU A 167 16.19 -1.86 -12.71
N GLY A 168 14.94 -2.28 -12.65
CA GLY A 168 14.18 -2.87 -13.75
C GLY A 168 13.66 -4.26 -13.45
N THR A 169 12.60 -4.65 -14.14
CA THR A 169 11.90 -5.94 -13.99
C THR A 169 12.78 -7.13 -14.27
N TYR A 170 13.60 -7.01 -15.29
CA TYR A 170 14.59 -8.01 -15.69
C TYR A 170 15.99 -7.60 -15.26
N SER A 171 16.08 -6.83 -14.16
CA SER A 171 17.35 -6.71 -13.48
C SER A 171 17.86 -8.12 -13.19
N TYR A 172 19.14 -8.34 -13.33
CA TYR A 172 19.81 -9.62 -13.20
C TYR A 172 19.46 -10.43 -11.93
N TRP A 173 18.65 -9.84 -11.05
CA TRP A 173 18.30 -10.32 -9.73
C TRP A 173 16.92 -10.98 -9.60
N GLN A 174 15.98 -10.71 -10.54
CA GLN A 174 14.57 -11.09 -10.36
C GLN A 174 14.11 -12.30 -11.20
N VAL A 175 14.90 -12.79 -12.11
CA VAL A 175 14.50 -13.87 -13.03
C VAL A 175 14.74 -15.27 -12.47
N ALA A 176 15.08 -15.41 -11.20
CA ALA A 176 15.13 -16.70 -10.54
C ALA A 176 13.71 -17.27 -10.38
N GLY A 177 13.30 -18.16 -11.29
CA GLY A 177 12.11 -18.99 -11.07
C GLY A 177 11.15 -19.23 -12.22
N THR A 178 11.30 -18.60 -13.38
CA THR A 178 10.33 -18.81 -14.46
C THR A 178 10.87 -19.39 -15.75
N GLN A 179 12.16 -19.35 -16.04
CA GLN A 179 12.71 -19.99 -17.27
C GLN A 179 14.24 -20.12 -17.20
N GLY A 180 14.75 -21.35 -17.12
CA GLY A 180 16.15 -21.70 -17.32
C GLY A 180 17.10 -21.16 -16.24
N GLU A 181 17.23 -21.85 -15.13
CA GLU A 181 18.13 -21.49 -14.01
C GLU A 181 19.59 -21.19 -14.41
N GLY A 182 20.06 -21.71 -15.54
CA GLY A 182 21.44 -21.53 -16.01
C GLY A 182 21.76 -20.11 -16.51
N ASP A 183 20.85 -19.47 -17.25
CA ASP A 183 21.16 -18.22 -17.96
C ASP A 183 21.10 -17.00 -17.04
N CYS A 184 20.26 -17.05 -16.01
CA CYS A 184 20.15 -15.97 -15.01
C CYS A 184 21.35 -15.91 -14.06
N VAL A 185 21.95 -17.05 -13.74
CA VAL A 185 23.15 -17.14 -12.90
C VAL A 185 24.34 -16.47 -13.61
N ILE A 186 24.54 -16.71 -14.89
CA ILE A 186 25.63 -16.10 -15.65
C ILE A 186 25.53 -14.57 -15.68
N MET A 187 24.32 -14.04 -15.80
CA MET A 187 24.10 -12.59 -15.83
C MET A 187 24.31 -11.95 -14.46
N ALA A 188 23.85 -12.60 -13.39
CA ALA A 188 24.12 -12.17 -12.02
C ALA A 188 25.64 -12.14 -11.74
N ASP A 189 26.37 -13.18 -12.13
CA ASP A 189 27.82 -13.27 -11.96
C ASP A 189 28.56 -12.13 -12.70
N LEU A 190 28.10 -11.73 -13.90
CA LEU A 190 28.70 -10.62 -14.66
C LEU A 190 28.57 -9.27 -13.92
N VAL A 191 27.42 -8.96 -13.38
CA VAL A 191 27.22 -7.70 -12.64
C VAL A 191 27.86 -7.74 -11.25
N GLU A 192 27.91 -8.89 -10.59
CA GLU A 192 28.67 -9.09 -9.34
C GLU A 192 30.16 -8.92 -9.55
N ALA A 193 30.70 -9.40 -10.69
CA ALA A 193 32.11 -9.18 -11.07
C ALA A 193 32.43 -7.69 -11.29
N LEU A 194 31.46 -6.88 -11.64
CA LEU A 194 31.57 -5.42 -11.69
C LEU A 194 31.37 -4.76 -10.30
N GLY A 195 31.13 -5.54 -9.25
CA GLY A 195 30.97 -5.09 -7.88
C GLY A 195 29.56 -4.56 -7.53
N TYR A 196 28.53 -4.95 -8.30
CA TYR A 196 27.14 -4.71 -7.91
C TYR A 196 26.64 -5.85 -7.04
N ASP A 197 25.89 -5.51 -5.98
CA ASP A 197 25.33 -6.52 -5.05
C ASP A 197 23.81 -6.60 -5.17
N ARG A 198 23.31 -7.79 -5.50
CA ARG A 198 21.87 -8.06 -5.58
C ARG A 198 21.13 -7.92 -4.25
N LYS A 199 21.84 -8.03 -3.11
CA LYS A 199 21.25 -7.95 -1.78
C LYS A 199 21.29 -6.52 -1.22
N ALA A 200 22.03 -5.61 -1.87
CA ALA A 200 22.12 -4.22 -1.45
C ALA A 200 20.74 -3.56 -1.38
N ALA A 201 20.58 -2.63 -0.48
CA ALA A 201 19.44 -1.72 -0.53
C ALA A 201 19.54 -0.83 -1.79
N LYS A 202 18.41 -0.27 -2.21
CA LYS A 202 18.35 0.64 -3.37
C LYS A 202 19.31 1.83 -3.16
N SER A 203 19.53 2.60 -4.21
CA SER A 203 20.40 3.79 -4.16
C SER A 203 19.94 4.76 -3.07
N PRO A 204 20.85 5.45 -2.38
CA PRO A 204 20.48 6.55 -1.51
C PRO A 204 19.79 7.67 -2.29
N GLU A 205 18.85 8.33 -1.65
CA GLU A 205 18.11 9.49 -2.18
C GLU A 205 18.38 10.71 -1.30
N LEU A 206 18.49 11.87 -1.95
CA LEU A 206 18.74 13.15 -1.29
C LEU A 206 17.42 13.92 -1.13
N PHE A 207 17.18 14.40 0.09
CA PHE A 207 16.08 15.30 0.40
C PHE A 207 16.63 16.64 0.88
N VAL A 208 16.07 17.73 0.40
CA VAL A 208 16.42 19.09 0.81
C VAL A 208 15.15 19.82 1.22
N ASP A 209 15.06 20.24 2.47
CA ASP A 209 13.86 20.83 3.08
C ASP A 209 12.60 20.02 2.76
N ASP A 210 12.70 18.70 2.99
CA ASP A 210 11.69 17.67 2.80
C ASP A 210 11.30 17.34 1.33
N GLU A 211 11.86 18.03 0.35
CA GLU A 211 11.68 17.76 -1.07
C GLU A 211 12.70 16.75 -1.59
N LEU A 212 12.24 15.74 -2.36
CA LEU A 212 13.11 14.78 -3.03
C LEU A 212 13.88 15.44 -4.16
N MET A 213 15.21 15.27 -4.16
CA MET A 213 16.10 15.73 -5.22
C MET A 213 16.32 14.64 -6.28
N GLU A 214 16.68 15.03 -7.49
CA GLU A 214 16.82 14.11 -8.61
C GLU A 214 18.31 13.75 -8.86
N VAL A 215 18.58 12.47 -9.12
CA VAL A 215 19.91 12.03 -9.57
C VAL A 215 20.13 12.58 -10.98
N ALA A 216 21.26 13.27 -11.19
CA ALA A 216 21.61 13.85 -12.47
C ALA A 216 21.45 12.85 -13.61
N LYS A 217 20.70 13.22 -14.66
CA LYS A 217 20.31 12.34 -15.78
C LYS A 217 20.18 13.11 -17.09
N TYR A 218 20.14 12.37 -18.18
CA TYR A 218 19.79 12.93 -19.48
C TYR A 218 18.93 11.95 -20.32
N PRO A 219 17.82 12.42 -20.91
CA PRO A 219 17.26 13.78 -20.81
C PRO A 219 16.60 14.01 -19.45
N ASN A 220 16.44 15.26 -19.05
CA ASN A 220 15.82 15.65 -17.78
C ASN A 220 14.32 15.26 -17.75
N SER A 221 13.69 15.16 -18.91
CA SER A 221 12.32 14.65 -19.07
C SER A 221 12.17 13.80 -20.33
N GLY A 222 11.28 12.81 -20.29
CA GLY A 222 11.04 11.89 -21.40
C GLY A 222 12.18 10.91 -21.64
N TYR A 223 12.34 10.47 -22.87
CA TYR A 223 13.27 9.41 -23.27
C TYR A 223 13.99 9.71 -24.56
N LEU A 224 15.21 9.23 -24.69
CA LEU A 224 15.91 9.07 -25.96
C LEU A 224 15.41 7.83 -26.68
N SER A 225 15.72 7.74 -27.98
CA SER A 225 15.41 6.59 -28.82
C SER A 225 16.70 5.92 -29.32
N ILE A 226 16.72 4.59 -29.41
CA ILE A 226 17.81 3.85 -30.04
C ILE A 226 17.75 4.09 -31.55
N GLU A 227 18.74 4.82 -32.07
CA GLU A 227 18.75 5.26 -33.49
C GLU A 227 19.29 4.20 -34.45
N GLY A 228 20.27 3.40 -34.03
CA GLY A 228 20.87 2.36 -34.81
C GLY A 228 21.60 1.37 -33.94
N ILE A 229 21.66 0.12 -34.38
CA ILE A 229 22.27 -0.98 -33.64
C ILE A 229 23.54 -1.41 -34.35
N THR A 230 24.68 -1.43 -33.66
CA THR A 230 25.96 -1.94 -34.16
C THR A 230 26.31 -3.31 -33.60
N GLU A 231 25.81 -3.63 -32.38
CA GLU A 231 25.91 -4.95 -31.78
C GLU A 231 24.65 -5.20 -30.96
N PRO A 232 23.75 -6.12 -31.34
CA PRO A 232 22.48 -6.33 -30.63
C PRO A 232 22.64 -7.06 -29.28
N GLY A 233 23.84 -7.57 -28.97
CA GLY A 233 24.07 -8.49 -27.87
C GLY A 233 23.58 -9.91 -28.23
N PRO A 234 24.04 -10.95 -27.54
CA PRO A 234 23.48 -12.27 -27.72
C PRO A 234 22.13 -12.36 -27.07
N PHE A 235 21.25 -13.07 -27.77
CA PHE A 235 19.91 -13.33 -27.25
C PHE A 235 19.98 -14.30 -26.08
N MET A 236 19.40 -13.95 -24.95
CA MET A 236 19.00 -14.94 -23.96
C MET A 236 17.75 -15.71 -24.39
N ARG A 237 17.00 -15.16 -25.34
CA ARG A 237 15.82 -15.79 -25.94
C ARG A 237 15.79 -15.52 -27.47
N ASN A 238 15.67 -16.55 -28.27
CA ASN A 238 15.39 -16.42 -29.71
C ASN A 238 13.90 -16.11 -29.92
N TRP A 239 13.50 -14.87 -29.67
CA TRP A 239 12.24 -14.39 -30.23
C TRP A 239 12.56 -13.74 -31.57
N ASN A 240 12.36 -14.49 -32.63
CA ASN A 240 12.39 -13.92 -33.98
C ASN A 240 11.01 -13.32 -34.21
N ASP A 241 10.89 -11.99 -34.27
CA ASP A 241 9.63 -11.32 -34.60
C ASP A 241 9.12 -11.69 -35.99
N ASP A 242 10.00 -12.20 -36.89
CA ASP A 242 9.62 -12.72 -38.20
C ASP A 242 9.04 -14.15 -38.16
N ILE A 243 9.07 -14.82 -37.00
CA ILE A 243 8.55 -16.17 -36.82
C ILE A 243 7.58 -16.15 -35.58
N VAL A 244 6.48 -15.48 -35.76
CA VAL A 244 5.34 -15.64 -34.86
C VAL A 244 4.85 -17.09 -35.00
N GLY A 245 5.17 -17.94 -34.02
CA GLY A 245 4.75 -19.34 -33.97
C GLY A 245 5.86 -20.38 -34.04
N SER A 246 7.16 -19.99 -34.06
CA SER A 246 8.22 -20.99 -33.95
C SER A 246 8.48 -21.38 -32.50
N SER A 247 8.38 -22.66 -32.24
CA SER A 247 8.46 -23.32 -30.94
C SER A 247 9.87 -23.44 -30.33
N ASP A 248 10.87 -22.84 -30.93
CA ASP A 248 12.26 -23.10 -30.60
C ASP A 248 12.81 -22.08 -29.57
N TRP A 249 12.43 -22.28 -28.37
CA TRP A 249 13.01 -21.67 -27.17
C TRP A 249 14.32 -22.36 -26.77
N VAL A 250 15.31 -22.36 -27.61
CA VAL A 250 16.61 -22.90 -27.22
C VAL A 250 17.64 -21.81 -27.44
N ALA A 251 18.09 -21.18 -26.31
CA ALA A 251 19.36 -20.49 -26.37
C ALA A 251 20.43 -21.50 -26.76
N PRO A 252 21.25 -21.25 -27.83
CA PRO A 252 22.38 -22.11 -28.11
C PRO A 252 23.28 -22.18 -26.87
N ALA A 253 23.55 -23.37 -26.38
CA ALA A 253 24.32 -23.62 -25.16
C ALA A 253 25.79 -23.12 -25.21
N ASP A 254 26.21 -22.56 -26.33
CA ASP A 254 27.56 -22.09 -26.61
C ASP A 254 27.70 -20.58 -26.79
N ARG A 255 26.62 -19.78 -26.59
CA ARG A 255 26.72 -18.33 -26.72
C ARG A 255 27.10 -17.66 -25.41
N ILE A 256 28.26 -17.03 -25.40
CA ILE A 256 28.70 -16.14 -24.32
C ILE A 256 27.94 -14.82 -24.45
N PRO A 257 27.20 -14.39 -23.41
CA PRO A 257 26.54 -13.08 -23.40
C PRO A 257 27.55 -11.95 -23.65
N THR A 258 27.28 -11.11 -24.63
CA THR A 258 28.13 -9.96 -24.97
C THR A 258 27.39 -8.65 -24.73
N PRO A 259 28.12 -7.59 -24.33
CA PRO A 259 27.56 -6.24 -24.26
C PRO A 259 26.96 -5.78 -25.60
N PHE A 260 25.87 -5.03 -25.54
CA PHE A 260 25.27 -4.46 -26.75
C PHE A 260 25.87 -3.08 -27.07
N ARG A 261 25.74 -2.65 -28.33
CA ARG A 261 26.20 -1.33 -28.80
C ARG A 261 25.19 -0.71 -29.75
N PHE A 262 24.99 0.58 -29.61
CA PHE A 262 24.07 1.36 -30.43
C PHE A 262 24.60 2.77 -30.69
N THR A 263 24.02 3.46 -31.68
CA THR A 263 24.35 4.83 -32.04
C THR A 263 23.32 5.82 -31.48
N ALA A 264 23.81 6.98 -31.05
CA ALA A 264 23.04 8.10 -30.51
C ALA A 264 23.50 9.41 -31.15
N LYS A 265 23.24 9.58 -32.43
CA LYS A 265 23.71 10.70 -33.27
C LYS A 265 23.03 12.01 -32.90
N SER A 266 21.78 11.98 -32.48
CA SER A 266 21.00 13.15 -32.05
C SER A 266 21.64 13.91 -30.88
N ILE A 267 22.45 13.21 -30.08
CA ILE A 267 23.14 13.77 -28.89
C ILE A 267 24.66 13.80 -29.05
N SER A 268 25.18 13.77 -30.28
CA SER A 268 26.63 13.71 -30.61
C SER A 268 27.46 14.73 -29.83
N GLU A 269 26.97 15.95 -29.64
CA GLU A 269 27.68 17.01 -28.91
C GLU A 269 27.85 16.74 -27.41
N ARG A 270 26.97 15.93 -26.79
CA ARG A 270 27.07 15.53 -25.38
C ARG A 270 28.05 14.37 -25.18
N LEU A 271 28.15 13.46 -26.15
CA LEU A 271 28.94 12.23 -26.02
C LEU A 271 30.41 12.47 -25.68
N LYS A 272 31.00 13.63 -26.08
CA LYS A 272 32.38 13.99 -25.75
C LYS A 272 32.60 14.20 -24.23
N TYR A 273 31.56 14.65 -23.51
CA TYR A 273 31.61 14.84 -22.04
C TYR A 273 31.44 13.50 -21.31
N TRP A 274 30.59 12.61 -21.83
CA TRP A 274 30.30 11.32 -21.16
C TRP A 274 31.48 10.33 -21.20
N GLN A 275 32.58 10.65 -21.90
CA GLN A 275 33.79 9.82 -21.85
C GLN A 275 34.37 9.69 -20.44
N THR A 276 34.04 10.60 -19.52
CA THR A 276 34.49 10.62 -18.11
C THR A 276 33.40 10.08 -17.15
N ALA A 277 32.23 9.74 -17.63
CA ALA A 277 31.10 9.30 -16.85
C ALA A 277 31.16 7.79 -16.50
N ASP A 278 32.18 7.39 -15.75
CA ASP A 278 32.50 5.98 -15.47
C ASP A 278 31.63 5.33 -14.35
N GLN A 279 30.69 6.09 -13.77
CA GLN A 279 29.70 5.61 -12.82
C GLN A 279 28.27 5.71 -13.38
N ALA A 280 28.14 6.04 -14.65
CA ALA A 280 26.86 6.24 -15.31
C ALA A 280 26.14 4.90 -15.56
N ILE A 281 24.82 4.96 -15.49
CA ILE A 281 23.92 3.84 -15.72
C ILE A 281 22.89 4.22 -16.79
N MET A 282 22.65 3.33 -17.72
CA MET A 282 21.62 3.46 -18.73
C MET A 282 20.40 2.66 -18.30
N TRP A 283 19.22 3.25 -18.33
CA TRP A 283 17.95 2.58 -18.19
C TRP A 283 17.25 2.52 -19.54
N GLY A 284 16.59 1.40 -19.86
CA GLY A 284 15.87 1.29 -21.12
C GLY A 284 14.83 0.19 -21.15
N ARG A 285 13.87 0.34 -22.08
CA ARG A 285 13.00 -0.70 -22.61
C ARG A 285 13.69 -1.33 -23.81
N TRP A 286 14.74 -2.06 -23.58
CA TRP A 286 15.70 -2.44 -24.64
C TRP A 286 15.06 -3.18 -25.81
N TYR A 287 14.02 -4.00 -25.57
CA TYR A 287 13.34 -4.80 -26.59
C TYR A 287 11.81 -4.77 -26.49
N TYR A 288 11.25 -5.10 -25.33
CA TYR A 288 9.81 -5.10 -25.05
C TYR A 288 9.42 -3.89 -24.19
N ASP A 289 8.22 -3.34 -24.43
CA ASP A 289 7.75 -2.18 -23.70
C ASP A 289 7.29 -2.52 -22.26
N TRP A 290 7.03 -3.79 -21.98
CA TRP A 290 6.77 -4.30 -20.66
C TRP A 290 8.04 -4.70 -19.87
N ALA A 291 9.21 -4.68 -20.46
CA ALA A 291 10.48 -5.13 -19.86
C ALA A 291 11.48 -3.98 -19.75
N THR A 292 11.72 -3.51 -18.52
CA THR A 292 12.70 -2.47 -18.23
C THR A 292 13.96 -3.05 -17.61
N GLN A 293 15.12 -2.44 -17.88
CA GLN A 293 16.39 -2.85 -17.31
C GLN A 293 17.40 -1.73 -17.26
N SER A 294 18.08 -1.57 -16.12
CA SER A 294 19.27 -0.72 -15.98
C SER A 294 20.54 -1.51 -16.27
N VAL A 295 21.44 -0.93 -17.05
CA VAL A 295 22.75 -1.51 -17.40
C VAL A 295 23.85 -0.46 -17.21
N PRO A 296 25.03 -0.79 -16.63
CA PRO A 296 26.11 0.16 -16.50
C PRO A 296 26.68 0.55 -17.87
N LEU A 297 27.13 1.79 -18.01
CA LEU A 297 27.87 2.28 -19.15
C LEU A 297 29.29 1.72 -19.13
N ALA A 298 29.77 1.17 -20.25
CA ALA A 298 31.18 0.75 -20.39
C ALA A 298 32.01 1.79 -21.12
N LYS A 299 31.50 2.30 -22.22
CA LYS A 299 32.29 3.19 -23.12
C LYS A 299 31.37 4.04 -24.00
N VAL A 300 31.82 5.26 -24.24
CA VAL A 300 31.29 6.16 -25.27
C VAL A 300 32.37 6.42 -26.30
N ASN A 301 32.02 6.36 -27.60
CA ASN A 301 32.86 6.79 -28.70
C ASN A 301 32.19 7.98 -29.41
N PRO A 302 32.65 9.22 -29.16
CA PRO A 302 32.06 10.42 -29.76
C PRO A 302 32.23 10.50 -31.30
N GLU A 303 33.30 9.94 -31.85
CA GLU A 303 33.56 10.00 -33.29
C GLU A 303 32.56 9.18 -34.09
N SER A 304 32.21 8.00 -33.61
CA SER A 304 31.19 7.13 -34.25
C SER A 304 29.79 7.33 -33.64
N CYS A 305 29.63 8.19 -32.65
CA CYS A 305 28.40 8.37 -31.85
C CYS A 305 27.88 7.06 -31.22
N GLU A 306 28.80 6.18 -30.81
CA GLU A 306 28.50 4.82 -30.34
C GLU A 306 28.59 4.76 -28.82
N ILE A 307 27.58 4.10 -28.21
CA ILE A 307 27.50 3.80 -26.78
C ILE A 307 27.56 2.29 -26.61
N THR A 308 28.40 1.84 -25.67
CA THR A 308 28.61 0.42 -25.33
C THR A 308 28.16 0.16 -23.89
N SER A 309 27.30 -0.84 -23.66
CA SER A 309 26.93 -1.32 -22.33
C SER A 309 28.07 -2.13 -21.69
N ALA A 310 28.12 -2.18 -20.36
CA ALA A 310 29.09 -3.02 -19.65
C ALA A 310 28.66 -4.49 -19.59
N VAL A 311 27.37 -4.75 -19.71
CA VAL A 311 26.78 -6.09 -19.65
C VAL A 311 25.68 -6.18 -20.69
N PRO A 312 25.27 -7.40 -21.13
CA PRO A 312 24.16 -7.59 -22.05
C PRO A 312 22.82 -7.21 -21.41
N SER A 313 21.80 -6.97 -22.21
CA SER A 313 20.40 -6.91 -21.75
C SER A 313 19.80 -8.31 -21.64
N ALA A 314 18.72 -8.44 -20.87
CA ALA A 314 17.97 -9.69 -20.72
C ALA A 314 17.34 -10.17 -22.04
N PHE A 315 16.96 -9.22 -22.90
CA PHE A 315 16.56 -9.43 -24.29
C PHE A 315 17.55 -8.69 -25.18
N SER A 316 17.58 -8.98 -26.48
CA SER A 316 18.32 -8.18 -27.44
C SER A 316 17.87 -6.71 -27.37
N ILE A 317 18.48 -5.82 -28.12
CA ILE A 317 18.03 -4.43 -28.26
C ILE A 317 17.35 -4.22 -29.62
N ARG A 318 16.45 -3.25 -29.70
CA ARG A 318 15.66 -2.91 -30.88
C ARG A 318 15.70 -1.40 -31.14
N THR A 319 15.72 -1.01 -32.44
CA THR A 319 15.61 0.42 -32.77
C THR A 319 14.28 1.01 -32.34
N ASN A 320 14.26 2.32 -32.11
CA ASN A 320 13.12 3.11 -31.63
C ASN A 320 12.70 2.81 -30.19
N GLN A 321 13.44 1.99 -29.45
CA GLN A 321 13.16 1.75 -28.04
C GLN A 321 13.65 2.89 -27.14
N ALA A 322 12.90 3.13 -26.07
CA ALA A 322 13.11 4.23 -25.13
C ALA A 322 14.25 3.93 -24.15
N TRP A 323 15.12 4.90 -23.93
CA TRP A 323 16.20 4.82 -22.95
C TRP A 323 16.58 6.19 -22.41
N TYR A 324 17.26 6.26 -21.26
CA TYR A 324 17.93 7.43 -20.69
C TYR A 324 19.19 7.01 -19.93
N ILE A 325 20.05 7.99 -19.60
CA ILE A 325 21.26 7.77 -18.81
C ILE A 325 21.19 8.59 -17.52
N TYR A 326 21.67 8.05 -16.41
CA TYR A 326 21.63 8.72 -15.11
C TYR A 326 22.87 8.39 -14.28
N ASN A 327 23.01 9.06 -13.13
CA ASN A 327 24.15 8.95 -12.21
C ASN A 327 25.46 9.39 -12.87
N LEU A 328 25.46 10.59 -13.43
CA LEU A 328 26.63 11.19 -14.07
C LEU A 328 26.76 12.68 -13.73
N LEU A 329 27.94 13.07 -13.27
CA LEU A 329 28.25 14.45 -12.89
C LEU A 329 28.09 15.42 -14.06
N GLU A 330 28.40 14.96 -15.27
CA GLU A 330 28.44 15.72 -16.51
C GLU A 330 27.11 16.36 -16.89
N GLU A 331 25.99 15.79 -16.42
CA GLU A 331 24.63 16.24 -16.73
C GLU A 331 23.94 16.93 -15.56
N ILE A 332 24.68 17.45 -14.57
CA ILE A 332 24.07 18.37 -13.60
C ILE A 332 23.83 19.70 -14.32
N ASP A 333 22.61 19.96 -14.77
CA ASP A 333 22.26 21.16 -15.53
C ASP A 333 20.90 21.81 -15.10
N GLU A 334 20.11 21.14 -14.28
CA GLU A 334 18.88 21.69 -13.67
C GLU A 334 18.94 21.79 -12.13
N PRO A 335 18.31 22.83 -11.52
CA PRO A 335 18.22 22.92 -10.06
C PRO A 335 17.52 21.71 -9.47
N GLY A 336 18.08 21.15 -8.38
CA GLY A 336 17.60 19.93 -7.73
C GLY A 336 18.40 18.69 -8.10
N GLU A 337 19.22 18.75 -9.14
CA GLU A 337 20.05 17.61 -9.51
C GLU A 337 21.26 17.41 -8.62
N TYR A 338 21.58 16.14 -8.36
CA TYR A 338 22.74 15.74 -7.59
C TYR A 338 23.49 14.54 -8.19
N PHE A 339 24.76 14.41 -7.82
CA PHE A 339 25.59 13.26 -8.12
C PHE A 339 26.46 12.90 -6.92
N MET A 340 26.54 11.61 -6.56
CA MET A 340 27.40 11.10 -5.50
C MET A 340 28.60 10.37 -6.09
N ASP A 341 29.78 10.93 -5.95
CA ASP A 341 31.01 10.29 -6.39
C ASP A 341 31.49 9.26 -5.36
N GLN A 342 31.32 8.00 -5.69
CA GLN A 342 31.74 6.87 -4.83
C GLN A 342 33.26 6.83 -4.57
N LYS A 343 34.07 7.39 -5.49
CA LYS A 343 35.54 7.33 -5.41
C LYS A 343 36.11 8.36 -4.45
N THR A 344 35.52 9.57 -4.45
CA THR A 344 36.02 10.70 -3.70
C THR A 344 35.20 11.01 -2.46
N GLY A 345 34.00 10.49 -2.35
CA GLY A 345 33.06 10.76 -1.27
C GLY A 345 32.35 12.10 -1.38
N TYR A 346 32.48 12.81 -2.51
CA TYR A 346 31.76 14.06 -2.70
C TYR A 346 30.35 13.84 -3.20
N LEU A 347 29.38 14.49 -2.56
CA LEU A 347 28.05 14.77 -3.08
C LEU A 347 28.09 16.13 -3.77
N TYR A 348 27.81 16.16 -5.07
CA TYR A 348 27.65 17.39 -5.86
C TYR A 348 26.15 17.67 -5.98
N TYR A 349 25.77 18.95 -5.84
CA TYR A 349 24.37 19.35 -5.83
C TYR A 349 24.19 20.73 -6.47
N TYR A 350 23.19 20.86 -7.36
CA TYR A 350 22.74 22.14 -7.88
C TYR A 350 21.50 22.58 -7.08
N PRO A 351 21.61 23.57 -6.18
CA PRO A 351 20.52 23.94 -5.30
C PRO A 351 19.30 24.52 -6.01
N THR A 352 18.11 24.17 -5.53
CA THR A 352 16.82 24.76 -5.97
C THR A 352 16.62 26.19 -5.46
N LYS A 353 17.38 26.58 -4.42
CA LYS A 353 17.35 27.90 -3.76
C LYS A 353 18.71 28.22 -3.17
N ASP A 354 18.87 29.44 -2.64
CA ASP A 354 20.12 29.84 -1.97
C ASP A 354 20.48 28.86 -0.86
N MET A 355 21.73 28.34 -0.87
CA MET A 355 22.22 27.38 0.12
C MET A 355 22.09 27.88 1.56
N SER A 356 22.22 29.22 1.78
CA SER A 356 22.06 29.80 3.11
C SER A 356 20.62 29.74 3.67
N SER A 357 19.64 29.49 2.81
CA SER A 357 18.23 29.37 3.17
C SER A 357 17.78 27.91 3.42
N ILE A 358 18.61 26.94 3.07
CA ILE A 358 18.34 25.51 3.29
C ILE A 358 18.45 25.19 4.78
N LYS A 359 17.41 24.56 5.32
CA LYS A 359 17.30 24.23 6.75
C LYS A 359 17.68 22.78 7.03
N SER A 360 17.33 21.88 6.13
CA SER A 360 17.58 20.45 6.30
C SER A 360 18.11 19.82 5.00
N VAL A 361 19.03 18.89 5.15
CA VAL A 361 19.49 18.01 4.07
C VAL A 361 19.53 16.60 4.65
N VAL A 362 18.79 15.69 4.10
CA VAL A 362 18.70 14.31 4.55
C VAL A 362 19.14 13.38 3.42
N LEU A 363 20.04 12.46 3.72
CA LEU A 363 20.45 11.40 2.80
C LEU A 363 19.97 10.06 3.34
N THR A 364 19.23 9.30 2.55
CA THR A 364 18.75 7.97 2.97
C THR A 364 19.89 6.97 2.99
N LEU A 365 20.30 6.52 4.17
CA LEU A 365 21.46 5.63 4.33
C LEU A 365 21.16 4.35 5.12
N LEU A 366 20.02 4.24 5.77
CA LEU A 366 19.64 3.01 6.46
C LEU A 366 19.63 1.82 5.48
N ASP A 367 20.51 0.84 5.69
CA ASP A 367 20.52 -0.41 4.94
C ASP A 367 19.61 -1.46 5.60
N GLY A 368 18.39 -1.09 5.90
CA GLY A 368 17.38 -1.92 6.55
C GLY A 368 15.99 -1.37 6.31
N ASN A 369 14.97 -2.08 6.77
CA ASN A 369 13.64 -1.53 6.91
C ASN A 369 13.62 -0.55 8.08
N VAL A 370 12.69 0.41 8.08
CA VAL A 370 12.59 1.34 9.23
C VAL A 370 12.06 0.60 10.45
N VAL A 371 10.98 -0.18 10.25
CA VAL A 371 10.38 -1.05 11.27
C VAL A 371 10.44 -2.49 10.78
N ASP A 372 10.99 -3.38 11.59
CA ASP A 372 11.23 -4.78 11.25
C ASP A 372 10.65 -5.69 12.35
N ILE A 373 9.60 -6.47 12.03
CA ILE A 373 8.81 -7.22 12.98
C ILE A 373 8.86 -8.71 12.62
N HIS A 374 9.38 -9.53 13.53
CA HIS A 374 9.51 -10.97 13.31
C HIS A 374 8.91 -11.77 14.46
N ASN A 375 8.08 -12.77 14.14
CA ASN A 375 7.47 -13.70 15.10
C ASN A 375 6.67 -13.01 16.23
N ALA A 376 6.14 -11.82 15.99
CA ALA A 376 5.43 -11.03 16.98
C ALA A 376 3.91 -11.06 16.75
N LYS A 377 3.17 -10.77 17.83
CA LYS A 377 1.71 -10.81 17.83
C LYS A 377 1.11 -9.60 18.56
N TYR A 378 -0.10 -9.20 18.13
CA TYR A 378 -0.89 -8.17 18.79
C TYR A 378 -0.14 -6.85 18.98
N ILE A 379 0.39 -6.32 17.87
CA ILE A 379 1.09 -5.03 17.82
C ILE A 379 0.37 -4.11 16.84
N ASN A 380 0.15 -2.87 17.26
CA ASN A 380 -0.46 -1.83 16.43
C ASN A 380 0.52 -0.69 16.20
N PHE A 381 0.55 -0.16 14.96
CA PHE A 381 1.13 1.13 14.62
C PHE A 381 0.02 2.05 14.14
N LYS A 382 -0.12 3.24 14.75
CA LYS A 382 -1.24 4.13 14.45
C LYS A 382 -0.78 5.59 14.35
N GLY A 383 -1.10 6.25 13.23
CA GLY A 383 -0.87 7.69 13.05
C GLY A 383 0.61 8.07 13.02
N ILE A 384 1.50 7.17 12.62
CA ILE A 384 2.94 7.44 12.48
C ILE A 384 3.29 7.43 11.00
N ASP A 385 3.88 8.50 10.51
CA ASP A 385 4.41 8.59 9.16
C ASP A 385 5.74 7.86 9.07
N VAL A 386 5.92 7.03 8.04
CA VAL A 386 7.13 6.22 7.91
C VAL A 386 7.65 6.28 6.48
N GLY A 387 8.90 6.71 6.32
CA GLY A 387 9.41 6.82 4.96
C GLY A 387 10.90 7.10 4.83
N ARG A 388 11.28 7.63 3.64
CA ARG A 388 12.66 7.94 3.27
C ARG A 388 13.59 6.75 3.53
N SER A 389 13.21 5.61 2.98
CA SER A 389 13.88 4.33 3.20
C SER A 389 14.36 3.72 1.88
N ARG A 390 15.59 3.23 1.89
CA ARG A 390 16.16 2.46 0.77
C ARG A 390 15.56 1.05 0.64
N ARG A 391 14.81 0.61 1.65
CA ARG A 391 14.03 -0.65 1.68
C ARG A 391 12.57 -0.35 1.99
N SER A 392 11.93 -1.14 2.80
CA SER A 392 10.54 -0.96 3.21
C SER A 392 10.41 -0.07 4.44
N ALA A 393 9.27 0.59 4.58
CA ALA A 393 8.88 1.24 5.84
C ALA A 393 8.62 0.18 6.91
N PHE A 394 7.81 -0.83 6.58
CA PHE A 394 7.52 -1.95 7.47
C PHE A 394 7.83 -3.30 6.81
N ASN A 395 8.42 -4.21 7.57
CA ASN A 395 8.52 -5.62 7.22
C ASN A 395 7.96 -6.48 8.36
N LEU A 396 6.95 -7.30 8.07
CA LEU A 396 6.30 -8.22 8.98
C LEU A 396 6.56 -9.64 8.52
N GLU A 397 7.20 -10.45 9.33
CA GLU A 397 7.50 -11.85 9.00
C GLU A 397 7.08 -12.80 10.14
N ASN A 398 6.28 -13.81 9.82
CA ASN A 398 5.71 -14.77 10.79
C ASN A 398 4.91 -14.08 11.91
N CYS A 399 4.15 -13.05 11.58
CA CYS A 399 3.38 -12.24 12.51
C CYS A 399 1.92 -12.66 12.58
N GLU A 400 1.25 -12.32 13.67
CA GLU A 400 -0.17 -12.57 13.86
C GLU A 400 -0.83 -11.36 14.54
N ASN A 401 -1.95 -10.85 13.98
CA ASN A 401 -2.68 -9.69 14.51
C ASN A 401 -1.76 -8.46 14.68
N VAL A 402 -1.01 -8.11 13.62
CA VAL A 402 -0.22 -6.87 13.55
C VAL A 402 -0.90 -5.92 12.57
N HIS A 403 -1.20 -4.70 13.04
CA HIS A 403 -1.98 -3.73 12.29
C HIS A 403 -1.26 -2.41 12.14
N ILE A 404 -1.27 -1.86 10.92
CA ILE A 404 -0.76 -0.53 10.59
C ILE A 404 -1.97 0.29 10.13
N SER A 405 -2.20 1.44 10.76
CA SER A 405 -3.36 2.28 10.44
C SER A 405 -3.08 3.76 10.59
N ASP A 406 -3.86 4.57 9.89
CA ASP A 406 -3.78 6.04 9.93
C ASP A 406 -2.35 6.57 9.67
N ALA A 407 -1.56 5.88 8.81
CA ALA A 407 -0.17 6.20 8.52
C ALA A 407 -0.03 6.87 7.16
N ASP A 408 0.90 7.82 7.05
CA ASP A 408 1.44 8.29 5.78
C ASP A 408 2.75 7.55 5.49
N ILE A 409 2.79 6.76 4.40
CA ILE A 409 3.96 5.95 4.06
C ILE A 409 4.49 6.40 2.71
N SER A 410 5.69 7.02 2.71
CA SER A 410 6.19 7.64 1.50
C SER A 410 7.69 7.40 1.27
N TYR A 411 8.13 7.63 0.03
CA TYR A 411 9.54 7.60 -0.37
C TYR A 411 10.28 6.34 0.06
N THR A 412 9.67 5.18 -0.15
CA THR A 412 10.36 3.91 0.00
C THR A 412 10.86 3.41 -1.36
N ALA A 413 12.10 2.94 -1.40
CA ALA A 413 12.71 2.44 -2.62
C ALA A 413 12.44 0.94 -2.87
N SER A 414 11.52 0.33 -2.14
CA SER A 414 11.04 -1.05 -2.28
C SER A 414 9.52 -1.06 -2.09
N MET A 415 8.92 -2.25 -1.88
CA MET A 415 7.54 -2.31 -1.38
C MET A 415 7.47 -1.57 -0.03
N ALA A 416 6.53 -0.64 0.10
CA ALA A 416 6.38 0.17 1.31
C ALA A 416 6.13 -0.70 2.55
N VAL A 417 5.23 -1.68 2.44
CA VAL A 417 4.96 -2.66 3.49
C VAL A 417 5.11 -4.07 2.93
N LYS A 418 5.79 -4.94 3.67
CA LYS A 418 5.92 -6.37 3.38
C LYS A 418 5.31 -7.19 4.51
N ILE A 419 4.46 -8.15 4.15
CA ILE A 419 3.80 -9.07 5.08
C ILE A 419 4.05 -10.50 4.57
N TYR A 420 4.89 -11.25 5.27
CA TYR A 420 5.31 -12.60 4.89
C TYR A 420 4.87 -13.63 5.92
N ASN A 421 4.40 -14.80 5.48
CA ASN A 421 4.08 -15.96 6.34
C ASN A 421 3.19 -15.60 7.55
N SER A 422 2.34 -14.61 7.43
CA SER A 422 1.62 -14.01 8.54
C SER A 422 0.12 -14.28 8.46
N THR A 423 -0.61 -14.01 9.54
CA THR A 423 -2.07 -14.14 9.61
C THR A 423 -2.69 -12.92 10.30
N ASN A 424 -3.87 -12.50 9.83
CA ASN A 424 -4.63 -11.35 10.35
C ASN A 424 -3.82 -10.04 10.43
N CYS A 425 -2.81 -9.85 9.58
CA CYS A 425 -2.03 -8.63 9.52
C CYS A 425 -2.58 -7.69 8.45
N THR A 426 -2.75 -6.40 8.78
CA THR A 426 -3.44 -5.47 7.89
C THR A 426 -2.77 -4.10 7.80
N VAL A 427 -2.93 -3.47 6.63
CA VAL A 427 -2.68 -2.03 6.43
C VAL A 427 -4.03 -1.39 6.13
N LYS A 428 -4.44 -0.41 6.92
CA LYS A 428 -5.75 0.23 6.82
C LYS A 428 -5.67 1.74 6.96
N ASP A 429 -6.67 2.42 6.37
CA ASP A 429 -6.93 3.84 6.61
C ASP A 429 -5.70 4.74 6.40
N SER A 430 -4.79 4.35 5.48
CA SER A 430 -3.46 4.94 5.31
C SER A 430 -3.29 5.50 3.91
N HIS A 431 -2.37 6.46 3.76
CA HIS A 431 -1.91 6.96 2.49
C HIS A 431 -0.52 6.38 2.19
N ILE A 432 -0.34 5.78 1.02
CA ILE A 432 0.93 5.19 0.56
C ILE A 432 1.27 5.82 -0.78
N HIS A 433 2.31 6.66 -0.82
CA HIS A 433 2.59 7.42 -2.02
C HIS A 433 4.10 7.62 -2.27
N ASP A 434 4.45 7.98 -3.51
CA ASP A 434 5.85 8.19 -3.94
C ASP A 434 6.77 7.02 -3.60
N VAL A 435 6.27 5.79 -3.74
CA VAL A 435 6.96 4.54 -3.39
C VAL A 435 7.35 3.74 -4.63
N ASP A 436 8.31 2.82 -4.49
CA ASP A 436 8.58 1.88 -5.59
C ASP A 436 7.45 0.85 -5.70
N GLY A 437 6.91 0.35 -4.60
CA GLY A 437 5.69 -0.45 -4.57
C GLY A 437 4.92 -0.25 -3.28
N GLY A 438 3.62 -0.53 -3.29
CA GLY A 438 2.78 -0.36 -2.10
C GLY A 438 2.91 -1.52 -1.11
N VAL A 439 1.95 -2.43 -1.05
CA VAL A 439 1.91 -3.51 -0.05
C VAL A 439 2.08 -4.88 -0.70
N GLU A 440 3.06 -5.66 -0.25
CA GLU A 440 3.23 -7.07 -0.61
C GLU A 440 2.75 -7.98 0.52
N ILE A 441 1.80 -8.86 0.23
CA ILE A 441 1.31 -9.92 1.11
C ILE A 441 1.67 -11.25 0.47
N ASN A 442 2.67 -11.94 1.03
CA ASN A 442 3.26 -13.12 0.41
C ASN A 442 3.25 -14.32 1.36
N ASN A 443 2.79 -15.46 0.85
CA ASN A 443 2.71 -16.73 1.56
C ASN A 443 1.90 -16.65 2.89
N CYS A 444 0.92 -15.73 2.97
CA CYS A 444 0.06 -15.57 4.13
C CYS A 444 -1.14 -16.53 4.05
N GLY A 445 -1.38 -17.30 5.13
CA GLY A 445 -2.34 -18.39 5.16
C GLY A 445 -1.76 -19.72 4.67
N ASP A 446 -2.51 -20.82 4.85
CA ASP A 446 -2.11 -22.15 4.40
C ASP A 446 -2.78 -22.54 3.09
N ARG A 447 -2.05 -22.34 1.99
CA ARG A 447 -2.53 -22.70 0.65
C ARG A 447 -2.77 -24.19 0.48
N ALA A 448 -2.01 -25.03 1.17
CA ALA A 448 -2.16 -26.48 1.03
C ALA A 448 -3.50 -26.97 1.62
N ASN A 449 -3.93 -26.41 2.74
CA ASN A 449 -5.16 -26.77 3.42
C ASN A 449 -6.30 -25.76 3.20
N LEU A 450 -6.11 -24.77 2.34
CA LEU A 450 -7.09 -23.69 2.05
C LEU A 450 -7.48 -22.88 3.30
N ILE A 451 -6.55 -22.70 4.26
CA ILE A 451 -6.77 -21.86 5.43
C ILE A 451 -6.41 -20.42 5.10
N ARG A 452 -7.36 -19.53 5.28
CA ARG A 452 -7.20 -18.11 4.93
C ARG A 452 -6.19 -17.42 5.83
N GLY A 453 -5.30 -16.60 5.24
CA GLY A 453 -4.37 -15.74 5.98
C GLY A 453 -5.06 -14.51 6.57
N ASN A 454 -6.14 -14.03 5.92
CA ASN A 454 -6.89 -12.82 6.27
C ASN A 454 -5.98 -11.58 6.42
N CYS A 455 -4.83 -11.58 5.75
CA CYS A 455 -4.01 -10.39 5.63
C CYS A 455 -4.58 -9.50 4.52
N GLY A 456 -4.50 -8.18 4.71
CA GLY A 456 -5.15 -7.31 3.73
C GLY A 456 -4.75 -5.86 3.74
N VAL A 457 -5.17 -5.19 2.64
CA VAL A 457 -5.07 -3.75 2.44
C VAL A 457 -6.48 -3.21 2.26
N GLU A 458 -6.88 -2.27 3.11
CA GLU A 458 -8.26 -1.79 3.14
C GLU A 458 -8.33 -0.29 3.42
N ASN A 459 -9.19 0.40 2.67
CA ASN A 459 -9.45 1.83 2.84
C ASN A 459 -8.21 2.71 2.74
N CYS A 460 -7.23 2.29 1.93
CA CYS A 460 -6.00 3.04 1.70
C CYS A 460 -6.09 3.84 0.39
N GLU A 461 -5.42 4.99 0.36
CA GLU A 461 -5.04 5.66 -0.88
C GLU A 461 -3.64 5.22 -1.25
N ILE A 462 -3.43 4.78 -2.50
CA ILE A 462 -2.13 4.31 -2.97
C ILE A 462 -1.86 4.95 -4.33
N ASP A 463 -0.89 5.85 -4.39
CA ASP A 463 -0.59 6.58 -5.61
C ASP A 463 0.90 6.81 -5.83
N ASN A 464 1.26 7.29 -7.03
CA ASN A 464 2.65 7.54 -7.43
C ASN A 464 3.60 6.36 -7.15
N PHE A 465 3.12 5.14 -7.32
CA PHE A 465 3.95 3.93 -7.17
C PHE A 465 4.59 3.52 -8.51
N ALA A 466 5.44 2.48 -8.49
CA ALA A 466 6.32 2.07 -9.57
C ALA A 466 7.29 3.20 -10.00
N ARG A 467 7.74 3.99 -9.03
CA ARG A 467 8.55 5.18 -9.23
C ARG A 467 9.94 4.86 -9.78
N LEU A 468 10.60 3.85 -9.24
CA LEU A 468 11.95 3.44 -9.61
C LEU A 468 11.94 2.27 -10.61
N THR A 469 11.21 1.22 -10.32
CA THR A 469 11.22 -0.04 -11.09
C THR A 469 10.25 -0.03 -12.27
N LYS A 470 9.40 0.90 -12.44
CA LYS A 470 8.48 1.21 -13.56
C LYS A 470 7.65 0.07 -14.17
N THR A 471 8.03 -1.21 -14.04
CA THR A 471 7.27 -2.37 -14.54
C THR A 471 7.26 -3.51 -13.54
N TYR A 472 6.18 -4.30 -13.50
CA TYR A 472 5.91 -5.40 -12.57
C TYR A 472 6.01 -5.02 -11.09
N THR A 473 5.77 -3.75 -10.79
CA THR A 473 5.64 -3.23 -9.44
C THR A 473 4.19 -2.82 -9.24
N THR A 474 3.62 -3.10 -8.08
CA THR A 474 2.18 -3.00 -7.82
C THR A 474 1.87 -2.11 -6.64
N ALA A 475 0.65 -1.54 -6.61
CA ALA A 475 0.11 -0.97 -5.38
C ALA A 475 -0.15 -2.07 -4.32
N VAL A 476 -0.75 -3.19 -4.74
CA VAL A 476 -0.97 -4.34 -3.86
C VAL A 476 -0.59 -5.62 -4.58
N ASN A 477 0.24 -6.46 -3.95
CA ASN A 477 0.60 -7.79 -4.44
C ASN A 477 0.18 -8.86 -3.44
N LEU A 478 -0.78 -9.72 -3.84
CA LEU A 478 -1.25 -10.86 -3.05
C LEU A 478 -0.64 -12.14 -3.62
N SER A 479 0.49 -12.59 -3.10
CA SER A 479 1.22 -13.70 -3.71
C SER A 479 1.37 -14.93 -2.83
N ASN A 480 1.30 -16.10 -3.46
CA ASN A 480 1.59 -17.42 -2.90
C ASN A 480 0.78 -17.87 -1.67
N GLY A 481 -0.08 -17.03 -1.11
CA GLY A 481 -0.86 -17.30 0.09
C GLY A 481 -2.24 -17.93 -0.21
N CYS A 482 -3.16 -17.78 0.73
CA CYS A 482 -4.55 -18.19 0.64
C CYS A 482 -5.46 -17.18 1.34
N GLY A 483 -6.50 -16.69 0.64
CA GLY A 483 -7.57 -15.90 1.26
C GLY A 483 -7.16 -14.57 1.86
N ASN A 484 -6.31 -13.82 1.16
CA ASN A 484 -5.93 -12.45 1.49
C ASN A 484 -6.70 -11.46 0.62
N TYR A 485 -6.69 -10.17 0.94
CA TYR A 485 -7.56 -9.22 0.25
C TYR A 485 -6.96 -7.82 0.00
N ALA A 486 -7.49 -7.18 -1.06
CA ALA A 486 -7.35 -5.76 -1.35
C ALA A 486 -8.75 -5.19 -1.57
N ARG A 487 -9.25 -4.35 -0.67
CA ARG A 487 -10.63 -3.85 -0.76
C ARG A 487 -10.79 -2.40 -0.33
N ASN A 488 -11.76 -1.74 -0.95
CA ASN A 488 -12.12 -0.35 -0.65
C ASN A 488 -10.95 0.64 -0.74
N ASN A 489 -9.96 0.37 -1.61
CA ASN A 489 -8.84 1.27 -1.80
C ASN A 489 -9.11 2.23 -2.97
N GLU A 490 -8.46 3.38 -2.91
CA GLU A 490 -8.26 4.32 -4.02
C GLU A 490 -6.85 4.09 -4.56
N ILE A 491 -6.71 3.66 -5.85
CA ILE A 491 -5.40 3.32 -6.43
C ILE A 491 -5.23 4.08 -7.74
N HIS A 492 -4.21 4.95 -7.83
CA HIS A 492 -4.09 5.81 -9.00
C HIS A 492 -2.67 6.34 -9.26
N ASN A 493 -2.53 7.04 -10.42
CA ASN A 493 -1.33 7.79 -10.82
C ASN A 493 -0.03 6.97 -10.80
N ALA A 494 0.02 5.86 -11.54
CA ALA A 494 1.19 4.99 -11.50
C ALA A 494 1.63 4.46 -12.86
N GLN A 495 2.89 4.08 -12.92
CA GLN A 495 3.52 3.61 -14.14
C GLN A 495 3.09 2.20 -14.52
N HIS A 496 2.69 1.36 -13.56
CA HIS A 496 2.33 -0.03 -13.80
C HIS A 496 1.07 -0.49 -13.05
N MET A 497 0.87 -1.81 -12.92
CA MET A 497 -0.36 -2.46 -12.45
C MET A 497 -0.77 -2.08 -11.02
N ALA A 498 -2.07 -1.94 -10.79
CA ALA A 498 -2.60 -1.67 -9.45
C ALA A 498 -2.51 -2.91 -8.55
N VAL A 499 -3.05 -4.05 -8.99
CA VAL A 499 -3.09 -5.27 -8.18
C VAL A 499 -2.56 -6.46 -8.95
N GLY A 500 -1.54 -7.10 -8.38
CA GLY A 500 -1.08 -8.43 -8.77
C GLY A 500 -1.53 -9.50 -7.78
N PHE A 501 -1.87 -10.72 -8.24
CA PHE A 501 -2.23 -11.77 -7.30
C PHE A 501 -1.84 -13.17 -7.79
N SER A 502 -1.56 -14.07 -6.83
CA SER A 502 -1.37 -15.49 -7.06
C SER A 502 -1.69 -16.31 -5.82
N GLY A 503 -2.56 -17.30 -5.95
CA GLY A 503 -3.03 -18.14 -4.86
C GLY A 503 -4.55 -18.25 -4.83
N PRO A 504 -5.09 -19.21 -4.04
CA PRO A 504 -6.53 -19.44 -3.95
C PRO A 504 -7.21 -18.46 -3.00
N TYR A 505 -8.50 -18.24 -3.27
CA TYR A 505 -9.41 -17.46 -2.40
C TYR A 505 -9.02 -16.01 -2.14
N HIS A 506 -8.13 -15.40 -2.92
CA HIS A 506 -7.88 -13.96 -2.81
C HIS A 506 -9.10 -13.15 -3.23
N GLU A 507 -9.29 -12.01 -2.57
CA GLU A 507 -10.39 -11.09 -2.86
C GLU A 507 -9.85 -9.71 -3.24
N ILE A 508 -10.17 -9.27 -4.47
CA ILE A 508 -9.92 -7.92 -4.96
C ILE A 508 -11.29 -7.27 -5.18
N SER A 509 -11.70 -6.37 -4.27
CA SER A 509 -13.07 -5.90 -4.29
C SER A 509 -13.27 -4.46 -3.83
N PHE A 510 -14.29 -3.82 -4.39
CA PHE A 510 -14.69 -2.45 -4.03
C PHE A 510 -13.58 -1.41 -4.18
N ASN A 511 -12.52 -1.67 -4.96
CA ASN A 511 -11.49 -0.68 -5.21
C ASN A 511 -11.92 0.28 -6.32
N ASN A 512 -11.54 1.55 -6.19
CA ASN A 512 -11.57 2.55 -7.25
C ASN A 512 -10.16 2.66 -7.84
N ILE A 513 -9.99 2.34 -9.13
CA ILE A 513 -8.67 2.24 -9.77
C ILE A 513 -8.66 3.04 -11.07
N TYR A 514 -7.75 4.00 -11.18
CA TYR A 514 -7.66 4.84 -12.37
C TYR A 514 -6.24 5.38 -12.61
N ASN A 515 -5.96 5.81 -13.84
CA ASN A 515 -4.70 6.42 -14.23
C ASN A 515 -3.46 5.59 -13.82
N VAL A 516 -3.53 4.28 -13.98
CA VAL A 516 -2.39 3.35 -13.76
C VAL A 516 -1.97 2.71 -15.08
N CYS A 517 -0.88 1.97 -15.12
CA CYS A 517 -0.26 1.39 -16.31
C CYS A 517 0.14 2.46 -17.35
N GLN A 518 0.61 3.62 -16.91
CA GLN A 518 0.83 4.78 -17.79
C GLN A 518 2.00 4.63 -18.76
N GLU A 519 2.96 3.77 -18.46
CA GLU A 519 4.18 3.62 -19.27
C GLU A 519 4.45 2.18 -19.73
N ALA A 520 3.46 1.28 -19.68
CA ALA A 520 3.65 -0.11 -20.08
C ALA A 520 2.65 -0.55 -21.16
N ASP A 521 3.09 -1.37 -22.09
CA ASP A 521 2.26 -2.12 -23.05
C ASP A 521 2.10 -3.56 -22.56
N ASP A 522 1.10 -4.27 -23.06
CA ASP A 522 0.80 -5.68 -22.67
C ASP A 522 0.72 -5.85 -21.15
N SER A 523 -0.05 -4.99 -20.51
CA SER A 523 -0.16 -4.90 -19.07
C SER A 523 -1.62 -4.97 -18.61
N GLY A 524 -1.83 -5.50 -17.39
CA GLY A 524 -3.14 -5.53 -16.75
C GLY A 524 -3.22 -4.58 -15.56
N VAL A 525 -4.34 -3.85 -15.43
CA VAL A 525 -4.59 -3.04 -14.21
C VAL A 525 -4.71 -3.97 -12.99
N ILE A 526 -5.52 -5.03 -13.11
CA ILE A 526 -5.52 -6.18 -12.21
C ILE A 526 -4.97 -7.35 -13.02
N TYR A 527 -3.82 -7.88 -12.61
CA TYR A 527 -3.05 -8.85 -13.39
C TYR A 527 -2.74 -10.13 -12.61
N THR A 528 -2.87 -11.24 -13.29
CA THR A 528 -2.32 -12.53 -12.89
C THR A 528 -2.14 -13.42 -14.11
N GLY A 529 -1.21 -14.38 -14.06
CA GLY A 529 -0.96 -15.22 -15.25
C GLY A 529 -0.25 -16.52 -14.94
N ARG A 530 -0.17 -17.36 -15.98
CA ARG A 530 0.69 -18.55 -16.03
C ARG A 530 0.41 -19.61 -14.97
N SER A 531 -0.87 -19.90 -14.69
CA SER A 531 -1.21 -20.96 -13.75
C SER A 531 -2.52 -21.68 -14.08
N LEU A 532 -2.42 -23.00 -14.25
CA LEU A 532 -3.58 -23.87 -14.44
C LEU A 532 -4.30 -24.19 -13.11
N ALA A 533 -3.66 -23.95 -11.98
CA ALA A 533 -4.09 -24.65 -10.78
C ALA A 533 -4.06 -23.86 -9.47
N THR A 534 -3.33 -22.76 -9.37
CA THR A 534 -3.04 -22.16 -8.06
C THR A 534 -3.97 -21.03 -7.64
N HIS A 535 -4.83 -20.51 -8.53
CA HIS A 535 -5.64 -19.31 -8.33
C HIS A 535 -7.14 -19.58 -8.09
N TRP A 536 -7.53 -20.83 -8.03
CA TRP A 536 -8.92 -21.22 -7.95
C TRP A 536 -9.64 -20.63 -6.75
N GLY A 537 -10.84 -20.11 -7.02
CA GLY A 537 -11.69 -19.47 -6.02
C GLY A 537 -11.33 -18.02 -5.70
N SER A 538 -10.29 -17.46 -6.34
CA SER A 538 -10.02 -16.04 -6.24
C SER A 538 -11.03 -15.21 -7.03
N VAL A 539 -11.35 -14.02 -6.51
CA VAL A 539 -12.42 -13.17 -7.06
C VAL A 539 -11.97 -11.73 -7.26
N VAL A 540 -12.35 -11.17 -8.41
CA VAL A 540 -12.23 -9.75 -8.74
C VAL A 540 -13.66 -9.23 -8.87
N LYS A 541 -14.16 -8.50 -7.86
CA LYS A 541 -15.58 -8.16 -7.82
C LYS A 541 -15.88 -6.74 -7.36
N ASN A 542 -16.92 -6.13 -7.93
CA ASN A 542 -17.42 -4.84 -7.50
C ASN A 542 -16.34 -3.73 -7.48
N ASN A 543 -15.36 -3.77 -8.39
CA ASN A 543 -14.39 -2.70 -8.55
C ASN A 543 -14.89 -1.72 -9.61
N TYR A 544 -14.45 -0.46 -9.50
CA TYR A 544 -14.54 0.53 -10.55
C TYR A 544 -13.14 0.77 -11.12
N ILE A 545 -12.94 0.39 -12.39
CA ILE A 545 -11.67 0.49 -13.09
C ILE A 545 -11.86 1.41 -14.28
N HIS A 546 -11.11 2.54 -14.33
CA HIS A 546 -11.36 3.51 -15.37
C HIS A 546 -10.14 4.34 -15.75
N ASP A 547 -10.19 4.93 -16.96
CA ASP A 547 -9.23 5.92 -17.42
C ASP A 547 -7.75 5.47 -17.34
N CYS A 548 -7.46 4.18 -17.55
CA CYS A 548 -6.11 3.64 -17.58
C CYS A 548 -5.64 3.47 -19.03
N THR A 549 -5.36 4.59 -19.67
CA THR A 549 -4.85 4.63 -21.04
C THR A 549 -3.40 5.08 -21.03
N PRO A 550 -2.43 4.25 -21.41
CA PRO A 550 -1.03 4.60 -21.31
C PRO A 550 -0.60 5.69 -22.32
N ASN A 551 0.49 6.37 -21.97
CA ASN A 551 1.09 7.44 -22.76
C ASN A 551 2.12 6.93 -23.81
N VAL A 552 2.12 5.64 -24.11
CA VAL A 552 3.06 5.03 -25.06
C VAL A 552 2.35 4.41 -26.27
N THR A 553 3.05 4.20 -27.36
CA THR A 553 2.48 3.56 -28.57
C THR A 553 2.35 2.06 -28.35
N PHE A 554 1.14 1.51 -28.61
CA PHE A 554 0.79 0.14 -28.24
C PHE A 554 0.92 -0.88 -29.37
N ARG A 555 1.22 -2.11 -28.92
CA ARG A 555 0.96 -3.33 -29.69
C ARG A 555 -0.28 -4.08 -29.16
N ILE A 556 -0.42 -4.22 -27.85
CA ILE A 556 -1.52 -4.92 -27.17
C ILE A 556 -2.37 -3.96 -26.37
N GLY A 557 -1.75 -3.04 -25.62
CA GLY A 557 -2.40 -2.03 -24.79
C GLY A 557 -2.56 -2.43 -23.33
N THR A 558 -3.42 -1.70 -22.62
CA THR A 558 -3.74 -1.96 -21.22
C THR A 558 -5.09 -2.65 -21.08
N ILE A 559 -5.12 -3.71 -20.29
CA ILE A 559 -6.30 -4.53 -20.02
C ILE A 559 -6.76 -4.28 -18.57
N ALA A 560 -8.04 -4.00 -18.35
CA ALA A 560 -8.54 -3.75 -17.00
C ALA A 560 -8.38 -4.97 -16.08
N VAL A 561 -8.83 -6.16 -16.52
CA VAL A 561 -8.58 -7.42 -15.81
C VAL A 561 -7.94 -8.42 -16.77
N TYR A 562 -6.69 -8.76 -16.48
CA TYR A 562 -5.90 -9.64 -17.36
C TYR A 562 -5.57 -10.95 -16.66
N LEU A 563 -6.23 -12.02 -17.12
CA LEU A 563 -5.97 -13.40 -16.72
C LEU A 563 -5.11 -14.06 -17.78
N ASP A 564 -3.81 -13.82 -17.71
CA ASP A 564 -2.85 -14.14 -18.78
C ASP A 564 -2.48 -15.64 -18.81
N ASP A 565 -2.00 -16.11 -19.95
CA ASP A 565 -1.36 -17.42 -20.18
C ASP A 565 -1.94 -18.61 -19.39
N PHE A 566 -3.11 -19.13 -19.79
CA PHE A 566 -3.79 -20.28 -19.19
C PHE A 566 -4.24 -20.13 -17.73
N LEU A 567 -4.31 -18.91 -17.22
CA LEU A 567 -4.80 -18.70 -15.86
C LEU A 567 -6.23 -19.23 -15.71
N SER A 568 -6.45 -19.99 -14.63
CA SER A 568 -7.68 -20.79 -14.47
C SER A 568 -8.33 -20.60 -13.11
N GLY A 569 -9.67 -20.71 -13.05
CA GLY A 569 -10.43 -20.78 -11.82
C GLY A 569 -10.74 -19.45 -11.12
N VAL A 570 -10.69 -18.32 -11.82
CA VAL A 570 -10.94 -16.97 -11.29
C VAL A 570 -12.33 -16.46 -11.70
N THR A 571 -13.01 -15.78 -10.78
CA THR A 571 -14.29 -15.11 -11.01
C THR A 571 -14.10 -13.59 -11.11
N VAL A 572 -14.58 -13.00 -12.22
CA VAL A 572 -14.62 -11.55 -12.46
C VAL A 572 -16.09 -11.13 -12.52
N ALA A 573 -16.60 -10.45 -11.48
CA ALA A 573 -18.05 -10.23 -11.36
C ALA A 573 -18.42 -8.86 -10.76
N GLY A 574 -19.45 -8.24 -11.28
CA GLY A 574 -20.01 -7.01 -10.69
C GLY A 574 -19.08 -5.79 -10.82
N ASN A 575 -18.09 -5.80 -11.70
CA ASN A 575 -17.21 -4.67 -11.89
C ASN A 575 -17.84 -3.66 -12.87
N VAL A 576 -17.55 -2.38 -12.65
CA VAL A 576 -17.79 -1.30 -13.61
C VAL A 576 -16.44 -0.94 -14.23
N ILE A 577 -16.32 -1.06 -15.55
CA ILE A 577 -15.08 -0.80 -16.29
C ILE A 577 -15.35 0.26 -17.35
N GLU A 578 -14.66 1.41 -17.27
CA GLU A 578 -14.94 2.58 -18.11
C GLU A 578 -13.67 3.10 -18.78
N ASN A 579 -13.80 3.59 -20.02
CA ASN A 579 -12.75 4.28 -20.80
C ASN A 579 -11.45 3.47 -20.87
N MET A 580 -11.56 2.15 -21.03
CA MET A 580 -10.42 1.26 -21.19
C MET A 580 -10.24 0.91 -22.66
N GLN A 581 -9.01 0.57 -23.04
CA GLN A 581 -8.80 -0.05 -24.36
C GLN A 581 -9.45 -1.42 -24.38
N LEU A 582 -9.14 -2.28 -23.42
CA LEU A 582 -9.69 -3.63 -23.31
C LEU A 582 -10.15 -3.88 -21.86
N ALA A 583 -11.41 -4.26 -21.68
CA ALA A 583 -11.95 -4.50 -20.34
C ALA A 583 -11.49 -5.84 -19.76
N GLY A 584 -11.32 -6.88 -20.58
CA GLY A 584 -10.89 -8.18 -20.09
C GLY A 584 -10.20 -9.04 -21.13
N MET A 585 -9.23 -9.84 -20.65
CA MET A 585 -8.56 -10.86 -21.46
C MET A 585 -8.31 -12.12 -20.62
N PHE A 586 -8.52 -13.31 -21.20
CA PHE A 586 -8.28 -14.60 -20.54
C PHE A 586 -7.99 -15.74 -21.51
N SER A 587 -7.44 -16.86 -21.03
CA SER A 587 -7.19 -18.05 -21.85
C SER A 587 -7.28 -19.39 -21.10
N GLY A 588 -7.53 -19.42 -19.81
CA GLY A 588 -7.53 -20.62 -18.98
C GLY A 588 -8.86 -21.38 -18.92
N TYR A 589 -8.95 -22.29 -17.97
CA TYR A 589 -10.12 -23.14 -17.70
C TYR A 589 -10.95 -22.57 -16.53
N ASN A 590 -12.27 -22.76 -16.58
CA ASN A 590 -13.18 -22.45 -15.48
C ASN A 590 -13.09 -20.98 -14.96
N ASN A 591 -12.84 -20.03 -15.84
CA ASN A 591 -12.96 -18.61 -15.52
C ASN A 591 -14.41 -18.14 -15.69
N ILE A 592 -14.86 -17.27 -14.81
CA ILE A 592 -16.23 -16.77 -14.81
C ILE A 592 -16.23 -15.25 -14.95
N TRP A 593 -16.87 -14.76 -16.01
CA TRP A 593 -17.08 -13.33 -16.28
C TRP A 593 -18.59 -13.06 -16.27
N THR A 594 -19.09 -12.44 -15.20
CA THR A 594 -20.54 -12.26 -15.05
C THR A 594 -20.91 -10.96 -14.35
N ASN A 595 -22.07 -10.44 -14.69
CA ASN A 595 -22.65 -9.28 -14.02
C ASN A 595 -21.75 -8.02 -14.04
N ASN A 596 -20.91 -7.86 -15.08
CA ASN A 596 -20.05 -6.67 -15.23
C ASN A 596 -20.74 -5.65 -16.17
N ILE A 597 -20.41 -4.39 -15.99
CA ILE A 597 -20.79 -3.29 -16.90
C ILE A 597 -19.52 -2.72 -17.53
N PHE A 598 -19.49 -2.65 -18.86
CA PHE A 598 -18.41 -2.08 -19.65
C PHE A 598 -18.90 -0.80 -20.33
N ILE A 599 -18.16 0.31 -20.18
CA ILE A 599 -18.58 1.63 -20.62
C ILE A 599 -17.46 2.26 -21.47
N ASN A 600 -17.79 2.69 -22.71
CA ASN A 600 -16.86 3.41 -23.58
C ASN A 600 -15.51 2.69 -23.79
N CYS A 601 -15.46 1.37 -23.81
CA CYS A 601 -14.23 0.63 -24.09
C CYS A 601 -13.94 0.67 -25.59
N THR A 602 -12.68 0.95 -25.99
CA THR A 602 -12.35 1.38 -27.35
C THR A 602 -11.83 0.30 -28.28
N SER A 603 -11.44 -0.87 -27.77
CA SER A 603 -10.98 -1.99 -28.61
C SER A 603 -12.14 -2.59 -29.41
N ASN A 604 -11.81 -3.38 -30.43
CA ASN A 604 -12.79 -4.15 -31.21
C ASN A 604 -13.54 -5.22 -30.40
N SER A 605 -13.11 -5.44 -29.15
CA SER A 605 -13.76 -6.36 -28.21
C SER A 605 -13.61 -5.86 -26.77
N VAL A 606 -14.65 -5.99 -25.95
CA VAL A 606 -14.58 -5.64 -24.52
C VAL A 606 -13.98 -6.76 -23.67
N VAL A 607 -14.27 -8.03 -24.05
CA VAL A 607 -13.67 -9.21 -23.42
C VAL A 607 -13.18 -10.14 -24.52
N THR A 608 -11.90 -10.43 -24.50
CA THR A 608 -11.21 -11.28 -25.48
C THR A 608 -10.78 -12.60 -24.84
N ALA A 609 -11.09 -13.70 -25.47
CA ALA A 609 -10.52 -15.00 -25.16
C ALA A 609 -9.50 -15.39 -26.23
N PHE A 610 -8.23 -15.42 -25.85
CA PHE A 610 -7.20 -15.79 -26.81
C PHE A 610 -6.99 -17.32 -26.87
N SER A 611 -6.57 -17.79 -28.05
CA SER A 611 -6.40 -19.22 -28.30
C SER A 611 -5.25 -19.80 -27.48
N ALA A 612 -5.52 -20.90 -26.80
CA ALA A 612 -4.53 -21.75 -26.16
C ALA A 612 -3.39 -22.24 -27.11
N ASN A 613 -3.53 -22.06 -28.41
CA ASN A 613 -2.52 -22.46 -29.40
C ASN A 613 -1.41 -21.43 -29.61
N ILE A 614 -1.64 -20.15 -29.36
CA ILE A 614 -0.67 -19.09 -29.73
C ILE A 614 0.55 -19.09 -28.81
N SER A 615 0.37 -19.36 -27.53
CA SER A 615 1.48 -19.49 -26.55
C SER A 615 1.91 -20.94 -26.31
N ALA A 616 1.36 -21.89 -27.06
CA ALA A 616 1.29 -23.29 -26.64
C ALA A 616 2.59 -24.06 -26.71
N ALA A 617 3.49 -23.73 -27.60
CA ALA A 617 4.60 -24.64 -27.89
C ALA A 617 5.70 -24.65 -26.83
N GLY A 618 5.93 -23.51 -26.11
CA GLY A 618 6.96 -23.42 -25.09
C GLY A 618 6.42 -23.43 -23.65
N LEU A 619 5.32 -22.73 -23.37
CA LEU A 619 4.78 -22.55 -22.02
C LEU A 619 3.93 -23.73 -21.53
N ARG A 620 3.17 -24.36 -22.41
CA ARG A 620 2.24 -25.44 -22.05
C ARG A 620 2.90 -26.61 -21.32
N PRO A 621 4.06 -27.16 -21.75
CA PRO A 621 4.74 -28.20 -21.01
C PRO A 621 5.08 -27.79 -19.59
N THR A 622 5.63 -26.59 -19.39
CA THR A 622 6.00 -26.06 -18.05
C THR A 622 4.77 -25.92 -17.14
N LEU A 623 3.65 -25.42 -17.67
CA LEU A 623 2.39 -25.29 -16.92
C LEU A 623 1.81 -26.66 -16.55
N ILE A 624 1.89 -27.65 -17.44
CA ILE A 624 1.47 -29.02 -17.17
C ILE A 624 2.36 -29.66 -16.09
N ASP A 625 3.67 -29.48 -16.16
CA ASP A 625 4.59 -29.97 -15.14
C ASP A 625 4.34 -29.31 -13.79
N GLY A 626 4.10 -27.99 -13.75
CA GLY A 626 3.64 -27.28 -12.55
C GLY A 626 2.31 -27.82 -12.03
N TRP A 627 1.34 -28.11 -12.90
CA TRP A 627 0.08 -28.75 -12.54
C TRP A 627 0.28 -30.17 -12.01
N LYS A 628 1.22 -30.97 -12.56
CA LYS A 628 1.55 -32.30 -12.05
C LYS A 628 2.24 -32.26 -10.68
N ALA A 629 3.18 -31.34 -10.51
CA ALA A 629 3.97 -31.18 -9.27
C ALA A 629 3.17 -30.59 -8.12
N ALA A 630 2.01 -29.99 -8.39
CA ALA A 630 1.23 -29.31 -7.38
C ALA A 630 0.75 -30.25 -6.27
N THR A 631 1.18 -30.01 -5.05
CA THR A 631 0.96 -30.83 -3.86
C THR A 631 -0.50 -30.94 -3.45
N TYR A 632 -1.35 -29.96 -3.82
CA TYR A 632 -2.77 -29.97 -3.54
C TYR A 632 -3.54 -31.08 -4.25
N LYS A 633 -3.02 -31.72 -5.32
CA LYS A 633 -3.71 -32.82 -6.02
C LYS A 633 -4.05 -34.02 -5.12
N THR A 634 -3.36 -34.18 -4.03
CA THR A 634 -3.59 -35.23 -3.05
C THR A 634 -4.38 -34.74 -1.83
N ASN A 635 -4.72 -33.47 -1.75
CA ASN A 635 -5.37 -32.86 -0.60
C ASN A 635 -6.90 -32.84 -0.75
N ASP A 636 -7.61 -33.44 0.20
CA ASP A 636 -9.06 -33.54 0.19
C ASP A 636 -9.77 -32.17 0.28
N ALA A 637 -9.15 -31.16 0.90
CA ALA A 637 -9.71 -29.80 0.95
C ALA A 637 -9.83 -29.21 -0.45
N TRP A 638 -8.80 -29.29 -1.27
CA TRP A 638 -8.81 -28.83 -2.65
C TRP A 638 -9.77 -29.63 -3.52
N LYS A 639 -9.77 -30.95 -3.36
CA LYS A 639 -10.67 -31.84 -4.12
C LYS A 639 -12.13 -31.53 -3.84
N THR A 640 -12.46 -31.22 -2.60
CA THR A 640 -13.82 -30.84 -2.19
C THR A 640 -14.18 -29.45 -2.70
N ALA A 641 -13.27 -28.49 -2.58
CA ALA A 641 -13.50 -27.11 -2.97
C ALA A 641 -13.56 -26.91 -4.50
N PHE A 642 -12.72 -27.63 -5.25
CA PHE A 642 -12.53 -27.41 -6.69
C PHE A 642 -12.62 -28.71 -7.52
N PRO A 643 -13.77 -29.38 -7.55
CA PRO A 643 -13.93 -30.66 -8.26
C PRO A 643 -13.62 -30.53 -9.76
N ALA A 644 -13.90 -29.38 -10.39
CA ALA A 644 -13.59 -29.13 -11.79
C ALA A 644 -12.08 -29.15 -12.11
N LEU A 645 -11.24 -28.67 -11.17
CA LEU A 645 -9.78 -28.77 -11.30
C LEU A 645 -9.31 -30.25 -11.36
N TYR A 646 -9.94 -31.12 -10.60
CA TYR A 646 -9.64 -32.54 -10.57
C TYR A 646 -10.20 -33.32 -11.75
N ALA A 647 -11.20 -32.75 -12.44
CA ALA A 647 -11.70 -33.32 -13.69
C ALA A 647 -10.75 -33.09 -14.88
N LEU A 648 -9.84 -32.12 -14.80
CA LEU A 648 -8.82 -31.90 -15.84
C LEU A 648 -7.84 -33.07 -15.89
N THR A 649 -7.58 -33.56 -17.08
CA THR A 649 -6.61 -34.63 -17.34
C THR A 649 -5.36 -34.07 -18.06
N GLU A 650 -4.25 -34.79 -17.99
CA GLU A 650 -3.05 -34.42 -18.76
C GLU A 650 -3.32 -34.41 -20.26
N ASP A 651 -4.23 -35.27 -20.73
CA ASP A 651 -4.63 -35.34 -22.13
C ASP A 651 -5.38 -34.08 -22.58
N ASN A 652 -6.34 -33.62 -21.76
CA ASN A 652 -7.00 -32.33 -22.00
C ASN A 652 -5.96 -31.19 -22.06
N LEU A 653 -5.08 -31.07 -21.07
CA LEU A 653 -4.09 -30.02 -20.99
C LEU A 653 -3.09 -30.01 -22.15
N LYS A 654 -2.79 -31.19 -22.72
CA LYS A 654 -1.90 -31.33 -23.87
C LYS A 654 -2.57 -31.06 -25.21
N ASN A 655 -3.81 -31.50 -25.36
CA ASN A 655 -4.46 -31.66 -26.67
C ASN A 655 -5.61 -30.70 -26.89
N ASP A 656 -6.21 -30.12 -25.83
CA ASP A 656 -7.32 -29.19 -26.00
C ASP A 656 -6.84 -27.95 -26.77
N ILE A 657 -7.52 -27.67 -27.88
CA ILE A 657 -7.35 -26.43 -28.66
C ILE A 657 -8.11 -25.30 -27.97
N VAL A 658 -9.17 -25.64 -27.26
CA VAL A 658 -10.08 -24.72 -26.57
C VAL A 658 -10.17 -25.10 -25.10
N THR A 659 -9.95 -24.14 -24.23
CA THR A 659 -10.16 -24.34 -22.78
C THR A 659 -11.65 -24.38 -22.45
N THR A 660 -12.02 -25.19 -21.47
CA THR A 660 -13.41 -25.52 -21.14
C THR A 660 -13.84 -25.06 -19.74
N GLY A 661 -15.13 -25.11 -19.46
CA GLY A 661 -15.70 -24.69 -18.17
C GLY A 661 -15.79 -23.18 -17.97
N ASN A 662 -15.50 -22.38 -18.99
CA ASN A 662 -15.57 -20.93 -18.91
C ASN A 662 -17.02 -20.44 -19.03
N VAL A 663 -17.33 -19.38 -18.28
CA VAL A 663 -18.61 -18.69 -18.32
C VAL A 663 -18.40 -17.22 -18.65
N VAL A 664 -19.01 -16.75 -19.72
CA VAL A 664 -19.10 -15.32 -20.06
C VAL A 664 -20.60 -15.02 -20.25
N ALA A 665 -21.25 -14.56 -19.21
CA ALA A 665 -22.69 -14.42 -19.21
C ALA A 665 -23.19 -13.26 -18.36
N ASN A 666 -24.36 -12.72 -18.74
CA ASN A 666 -25.04 -11.70 -17.95
C ASN A 666 -24.19 -10.42 -17.76
N ASN A 667 -23.46 -10.00 -18.81
CA ASN A 667 -22.68 -8.76 -18.81
C ASN A 667 -23.34 -7.72 -19.73
N TYR A 668 -23.17 -6.45 -19.41
CA TYR A 668 -23.71 -5.33 -20.20
C TYR A 668 -22.61 -4.44 -20.74
N SER A 669 -22.61 -4.20 -22.05
CA SER A 669 -21.66 -3.35 -22.76
C SER A 669 -22.40 -2.10 -23.28
N TRP A 670 -22.04 -0.92 -22.77
CA TRP A 670 -22.63 0.34 -23.17
C TRP A 670 -21.62 1.22 -23.91
N ASN A 671 -21.99 1.65 -25.14
CA ASN A 671 -21.10 2.39 -26.04
C ASN A 671 -19.71 1.75 -26.22
N SER A 672 -19.63 0.47 -26.15
CA SER A 672 -18.41 -0.31 -26.29
C SER A 672 -18.60 -1.39 -27.35
N SER A 673 -17.51 -1.96 -27.84
CA SER A 673 -17.54 -3.07 -28.79
C SER A 673 -18.08 -4.36 -28.14
N GLY A 674 -18.32 -5.36 -28.96
CA GLY A 674 -18.80 -6.66 -28.54
C GLY A 674 -17.80 -7.57 -27.87
N TYR A 675 -18.08 -8.85 -27.88
CA TYR A 675 -17.29 -9.89 -27.22
C TYR A 675 -16.55 -10.73 -28.27
N ASP A 676 -15.24 -10.52 -28.45
CA ASP A 676 -14.40 -11.35 -29.30
C ASP A 676 -14.07 -12.66 -28.58
N ILE A 677 -15.08 -13.49 -28.41
CA ILE A 677 -14.92 -14.84 -27.91
C ILE A 677 -14.65 -15.74 -29.12
N ILE A 678 -13.54 -16.45 -29.12
CA ILE A 678 -13.14 -17.34 -30.21
C ILE A 678 -14.31 -18.28 -30.56
N GLU A 679 -14.67 -18.37 -31.85
CA GLU A 679 -15.81 -19.13 -32.33
C GLU A 679 -15.80 -20.59 -31.86
N THR A 680 -14.59 -21.18 -31.77
CA THR A 680 -14.45 -22.54 -31.24
C THR A 680 -14.82 -22.64 -29.76
N MET A 681 -14.57 -21.58 -28.96
CA MET A 681 -14.98 -21.53 -27.56
C MET A 681 -16.50 -21.41 -27.44
N ARG A 682 -17.15 -20.63 -28.32
CA ARG A 682 -18.61 -20.53 -28.39
C ARG A 682 -19.28 -21.85 -28.74
N GLN A 683 -18.66 -22.64 -29.60
CA GLN A 683 -19.21 -23.93 -30.07
C GLN A 683 -18.95 -25.08 -29.09
N SER A 684 -18.05 -24.92 -28.11
CA SER A 684 -17.81 -25.92 -27.09
C SER A 684 -19.00 -26.04 -26.13
N PRO A 685 -19.60 -27.23 -25.97
CA PRO A 685 -20.75 -27.42 -25.07
C PRO A 685 -20.41 -27.23 -23.59
N ASP A 686 -19.10 -27.24 -23.25
CA ASP A 686 -18.58 -27.11 -21.89
C ASP A 686 -18.33 -25.65 -21.49
N ASN A 687 -18.50 -24.70 -22.41
CA ASN A 687 -18.45 -23.27 -22.16
C ASN A 687 -19.85 -22.64 -22.21
N VAL A 688 -20.14 -21.70 -21.34
CA VAL A 688 -21.42 -20.96 -21.28
C VAL A 688 -21.19 -19.52 -21.71
N ILE A 689 -21.59 -19.19 -22.95
CA ILE A 689 -21.46 -17.83 -23.50
C ILE A 689 -22.83 -17.37 -23.95
N LYS A 690 -23.55 -16.64 -23.07
CA LYS A 690 -24.95 -16.27 -23.28
C LYS A 690 -25.33 -15.03 -22.48
N ASP A 691 -26.50 -14.46 -22.80
CA ASP A 691 -27.11 -13.37 -22.06
C ASP A 691 -26.12 -12.19 -21.83
N ASN A 692 -25.33 -11.82 -22.85
CA ASN A 692 -24.50 -10.65 -22.88
C ASN A 692 -25.13 -9.61 -23.82
N VAL A 693 -25.27 -8.38 -23.37
CA VAL A 693 -25.93 -7.30 -24.10
C VAL A 693 -24.91 -6.27 -24.56
N GLU A 694 -25.03 -5.89 -25.85
CA GLU A 694 -24.33 -4.74 -26.44
C GLU A 694 -25.36 -3.64 -26.73
N SER A 695 -25.13 -2.41 -26.23
CA SER A 695 -26.12 -1.36 -26.34
C SER A 695 -25.44 0.02 -26.46
N VAL A 696 -26.09 0.90 -27.23
CA VAL A 696 -25.81 2.34 -27.22
C VAL A 696 -26.73 3.09 -26.25
N ARG A 697 -27.65 2.39 -25.58
CA ARG A 697 -28.55 2.98 -24.59
C ARG A 697 -27.95 2.87 -23.20
N ASP A 698 -28.12 3.95 -22.43
CA ASP A 698 -27.80 3.97 -21.00
C ASP A 698 -28.48 2.79 -20.29
N PRO A 699 -27.74 1.98 -19.54
CA PRO A 699 -28.28 0.89 -18.73
C PRO A 699 -29.37 1.30 -17.74
N GLY A 700 -29.47 2.59 -17.41
CA GLY A 700 -30.41 3.16 -16.45
C GLY A 700 -29.73 3.68 -15.19
N PHE A 701 -28.59 4.32 -15.34
CA PHE A 701 -27.85 4.92 -14.23
C PHE A 701 -28.60 6.12 -13.63
N VAL A 702 -28.33 6.39 -12.36
CA VAL A 702 -28.89 7.55 -11.63
C VAL A 702 -28.39 8.85 -12.26
N ASP A 703 -27.08 8.96 -12.50
CA ASP A 703 -26.44 10.12 -13.12
C ASP A 703 -25.14 9.71 -13.82
N ALA A 704 -25.26 9.27 -15.08
CA ALA A 704 -24.11 8.82 -15.85
C ALA A 704 -23.16 9.98 -16.24
N GLU A 705 -23.68 11.21 -16.39
CA GLU A 705 -22.87 12.38 -16.77
C GLU A 705 -21.85 12.74 -15.68
N ASN A 706 -22.23 12.55 -14.41
CA ASN A 706 -21.36 12.76 -13.25
C ASN A 706 -20.71 11.45 -12.74
N LYS A 707 -20.70 10.40 -13.56
CA LYS A 707 -20.12 9.07 -13.24
C LYS A 707 -20.73 8.42 -12.01
N VAL A 708 -22.01 8.68 -11.70
CA VAL A 708 -22.76 7.99 -10.64
C VAL A 708 -23.43 6.77 -11.24
N TYR A 709 -22.69 5.66 -11.33
CA TYR A 709 -23.14 4.41 -11.97
C TYR A 709 -24.01 3.53 -11.08
N LEU A 710 -24.70 4.10 -10.13
CA LEU A 710 -25.77 3.46 -9.38
C LEU A 710 -26.99 3.25 -10.32
N LEU A 711 -27.50 2.04 -10.38
CA LEU A 711 -28.65 1.70 -11.20
C LEU A 711 -29.98 2.12 -10.52
N LYS A 712 -30.88 2.74 -11.29
CA LYS A 712 -32.27 2.99 -10.85
C LYS A 712 -33.01 1.67 -10.65
N GLU A 713 -34.00 1.61 -9.76
CA GLU A 713 -34.80 0.40 -9.50
C GLU A 713 -35.47 -0.15 -10.78
N ASN A 714 -35.89 0.73 -11.69
CA ASN A 714 -36.50 0.38 -12.97
C ASN A 714 -35.52 0.49 -14.16
N ALA A 715 -34.23 0.37 -13.91
CA ALA A 715 -33.19 0.50 -14.92
C ALA A 715 -33.43 -0.42 -16.13
N GLN A 716 -32.99 0.05 -17.32
CA GLN A 716 -33.18 -0.69 -18.56
C GLN A 716 -32.46 -2.03 -18.54
N ILE A 717 -31.31 -2.11 -17.91
CA ILE A 717 -30.49 -3.32 -17.79
C ILE A 717 -31.29 -4.51 -17.19
N PHE A 718 -32.19 -4.28 -16.23
CA PHE A 718 -33.00 -5.34 -15.60
C PHE A 718 -34.10 -5.89 -16.54
N LYS A 719 -34.46 -5.16 -17.59
CA LYS A 719 -35.36 -5.63 -18.64
C LYS A 719 -34.61 -6.43 -19.70
N ASP A 720 -33.38 -5.96 -20.03
CA ASP A 720 -32.53 -6.60 -21.03
C ASP A 720 -31.86 -7.86 -20.48
N LEU A 721 -31.53 -7.87 -19.19
CA LEU A 721 -30.91 -8.95 -18.42
C LEU A 721 -31.66 -9.16 -17.09
N PRO A 722 -32.73 -9.97 -17.06
CA PRO A 722 -33.54 -10.13 -15.85
C PRO A 722 -32.82 -10.73 -14.65
N ASP A 723 -31.73 -11.47 -14.89
CA ASP A 723 -30.91 -12.08 -13.84
C ASP A 723 -29.76 -11.16 -13.35
N PHE A 724 -29.59 -9.96 -13.94
CA PHE A 724 -28.56 -9.01 -13.55
C PHE A 724 -28.79 -8.52 -12.11
N LYS A 725 -27.73 -8.51 -11.29
CA LYS A 725 -27.78 -8.04 -9.91
C LYS A 725 -27.26 -6.60 -9.81
N PRO A 726 -27.92 -5.72 -9.04
CA PRO A 726 -27.41 -4.36 -8.82
C PRO A 726 -25.97 -4.38 -8.30
N ILE A 727 -25.11 -3.59 -8.92
CA ILE A 727 -23.75 -3.39 -8.43
C ILE A 727 -23.83 -2.34 -7.33
N PRO A 728 -23.29 -2.60 -6.13
CA PRO A 728 -23.34 -1.65 -5.02
C PRO A 728 -22.31 -0.53 -5.21
N PHE A 729 -22.47 0.28 -6.24
CA PHE A 729 -21.51 1.29 -6.71
C PHE A 729 -21.12 2.29 -5.63
N THR A 730 -22.04 2.67 -4.75
CA THR A 730 -21.78 3.60 -3.64
C THR A 730 -20.82 3.05 -2.59
N ARG A 731 -20.54 1.73 -2.61
CA ARG A 731 -19.60 1.08 -1.70
C ARG A 731 -18.18 0.97 -2.25
N ILE A 732 -17.96 1.38 -3.50
CA ILE A 732 -16.66 1.31 -4.18
C ILE A 732 -15.79 2.49 -3.75
N GLY A 733 -14.49 2.25 -3.58
CA GLY A 733 -13.52 3.23 -3.11
C GLY A 733 -13.49 3.36 -1.59
N ARG A 734 -12.74 4.34 -1.11
CA ARG A 734 -12.52 4.62 0.32
C ARG A 734 -13.80 4.96 1.07
N TYR A 735 -13.81 4.75 2.36
CA TYR A 735 -14.96 5.04 3.22
C TYR A 735 -15.17 6.53 3.44
N GLU A 736 -14.13 7.34 3.35
CA GLU A 736 -14.08 8.74 3.75
C GLU A 736 -15.24 9.58 3.19
N LYS A 737 -15.45 9.57 1.88
CA LYS A 737 -16.54 10.32 1.25
C LYS A 737 -17.92 9.90 1.78
N ARG A 738 -18.13 8.59 1.89
CA ARG A 738 -19.39 8.01 2.37
C ARG A 738 -19.60 8.23 3.87
N ALA A 739 -18.51 8.11 4.65
CA ALA A 739 -18.51 8.41 6.06
C ALA A 739 -18.84 9.89 6.30
N GLN A 740 -18.18 10.79 5.57
CA GLN A 740 -18.42 12.24 5.67
C GLN A 740 -19.87 12.62 5.34
N GLU A 741 -20.47 12.00 4.33
CA GLU A 741 -21.88 12.21 4.00
C GLU A 741 -22.83 11.82 5.15
N ARG A 742 -22.47 10.80 5.93
CA ARG A 742 -23.29 10.32 7.06
C ARG A 742 -23.06 11.08 8.33
N ILE A 743 -21.79 11.37 8.70
CA ILE A 743 -21.47 12.11 9.91
C ILE A 743 -21.91 13.58 9.82
N SER A 744 -22.06 14.14 8.61
CA SER A 744 -22.67 15.48 8.42
C SER A 744 -24.17 15.52 8.72
N LYS A 745 -24.83 14.38 8.88
CA LYS A 745 -26.26 14.23 9.16
C LYS A 745 -26.54 13.62 10.54
N ALA A 746 -25.51 13.42 11.36
CA ALA A 746 -25.63 12.74 12.64
C ALA A 746 -24.62 13.27 13.65
N VAL A 747 -24.99 13.18 14.92
CA VAL A 747 -24.03 13.22 16.02
C VAL A 747 -23.51 11.79 16.24
N VAL A 748 -22.22 11.59 16.01
CA VAL A 748 -21.60 10.26 16.09
C VAL A 748 -20.60 10.21 17.23
N MET A 749 -20.70 9.16 18.05
CA MET A 749 -19.87 8.96 19.23
C MET A 749 -19.52 7.48 19.44
N THR A 750 -18.55 7.21 20.27
CA THR A 750 -18.22 5.85 20.71
C THR A 750 -18.06 5.78 22.22
N ILE A 751 -18.35 4.63 22.79
CA ILE A 751 -18.18 4.40 24.23
C ILE A 751 -16.72 4.62 24.64
N ALA A 752 -16.53 5.26 25.80
CA ALA A 752 -15.21 5.52 26.40
C ALA A 752 -14.29 6.42 25.56
N SER A 753 -14.86 7.25 24.67
CA SER A 753 -14.10 8.31 23.98
C SER A 753 -14.66 9.70 24.29
N PRO A 754 -13.82 10.70 24.55
CA PRO A 754 -14.26 12.09 24.67
C PRO A 754 -14.48 12.76 23.30
N TYR A 755 -14.11 12.11 22.19
CA TYR A 755 -14.27 12.65 20.83
C TYR A 755 -15.60 12.23 20.22
N VAL A 756 -16.19 13.13 19.44
CA VAL A 756 -17.46 12.97 18.75
C VAL A 756 -17.39 13.64 17.39
N PHE A 757 -18.21 13.21 16.45
CA PHE A 757 -18.51 14.01 15.25
C PHE A 757 -19.84 14.74 15.47
N VAL A 758 -19.83 16.05 15.24
CA VAL A 758 -21.01 16.90 15.20
C VAL A 758 -20.91 17.74 13.91
N ASP A 759 -21.95 17.71 13.07
CA ASP A 759 -21.98 18.39 11.76
C ASP A 759 -20.81 18.00 10.83
N GLY A 760 -20.36 16.75 10.95
CA GLY A 760 -19.23 16.26 10.16
C GLY A 760 -17.84 16.62 10.70
N GLU A 761 -17.75 17.39 11.77
CA GLU A 761 -16.48 17.80 12.38
C GLU A 761 -16.18 17.03 13.66
N LYS A 762 -14.91 16.61 13.83
CA LYS A 762 -14.44 15.99 15.06
C LYS A 762 -14.29 17.06 16.15
N LYS A 763 -14.96 16.86 17.28
CA LYS A 763 -14.95 17.76 18.45
C LYS A 763 -14.77 16.95 19.73
N MET A 764 -14.38 17.60 20.81
CA MET A 764 -14.48 17.01 22.15
C MET A 764 -15.85 17.24 22.74
N ILE A 765 -16.36 16.28 23.52
CA ILE A 765 -17.60 16.43 24.30
C ILE A 765 -17.50 17.65 25.22
N ASN A 766 -16.32 17.93 25.77
CA ASN A 766 -16.00 19.14 26.52
C ASN A 766 -14.55 19.53 26.26
N ASP A 767 -14.32 20.72 25.69
CA ASP A 767 -13.00 21.22 25.33
C ASP A 767 -11.99 21.34 26.48
N SER A 768 -12.47 21.32 27.71
CA SER A 768 -11.65 21.50 28.94
C SER A 768 -11.43 20.21 29.73
N GLU A 769 -12.14 19.13 29.46
CA GLU A 769 -12.15 17.93 30.31
C GLU A 769 -12.22 16.64 29.48
N GLN A 770 -11.10 15.94 29.28
CA GLN A 770 -11.05 14.64 28.59
C GLN A 770 -11.80 13.51 29.32
N GLU A 771 -12.17 13.68 30.57
CA GLU A 771 -12.88 12.67 31.36
C GLU A 771 -14.39 12.57 31.03
N GLN A 772 -14.93 13.52 30.25
CA GLN A 772 -16.33 13.47 29.82
C GLN A 772 -16.49 12.65 28.55
N MET A 773 -17.09 11.49 28.70
CA MET A 773 -17.25 10.53 27.58
C MET A 773 -18.58 9.77 27.74
N PRO A 774 -19.12 9.17 26.67
CA PRO A 774 -20.23 8.24 26.75
C PRO A 774 -19.86 7.01 27.59
N VAL A 775 -20.73 6.62 28.52
CA VAL A 775 -20.52 5.49 29.42
C VAL A 775 -21.73 4.56 29.46
N ILE A 776 -21.50 3.27 29.67
CA ILE A 776 -22.58 2.28 29.84
C ILE A 776 -22.81 2.03 31.33
N ILE A 777 -24.04 2.23 31.78
CA ILE A 777 -24.48 1.92 33.17
C ILE A 777 -25.79 1.14 33.08
N ASN A 778 -25.82 -0.07 33.63
CA ASN A 778 -26.99 -0.96 33.62
C ASN A 778 -27.58 -1.16 32.21
N ASN A 779 -26.71 -1.47 31.23
CA ASN A 779 -27.05 -1.65 29.81
C ASN A 779 -27.67 -0.42 29.13
N SER A 780 -27.52 0.78 29.66
CA SER A 780 -27.94 2.02 29.03
C SER A 780 -26.74 2.95 28.83
N THR A 781 -26.67 3.58 27.65
CA THR A 781 -25.66 4.60 27.36
C THR A 781 -26.04 5.92 27.99
N TYR A 782 -25.11 6.52 28.73
CA TYR A 782 -25.23 7.82 29.35
C TYR A 782 -24.23 8.80 28.75
N VAL A 783 -24.69 10.03 28.55
CA VAL A 783 -23.87 11.14 28.02
C VAL A 783 -24.14 12.42 28.85
N PRO A 784 -23.18 13.37 28.88
CA PRO A 784 -23.40 14.65 29.58
C PRO A 784 -24.61 15.38 29.00
N LEU A 785 -25.51 15.84 29.88
CA LEU A 785 -26.77 16.52 29.51
C LEU A 785 -26.52 17.74 28.62
N ARG A 786 -25.54 18.58 28.97
CA ARG A 786 -25.20 19.80 28.23
C ARG A 786 -24.78 19.45 26.79
N PHE A 787 -23.93 18.44 26.66
CA PHE A 787 -23.49 17.99 25.33
C PHE A 787 -24.69 17.56 24.44
N VAL A 788 -25.65 16.80 25.00
CA VAL A 788 -26.81 16.35 24.21
C VAL A 788 -27.64 17.55 23.73
N GLY A 789 -27.88 18.56 24.58
CA GLY A 789 -28.62 19.74 24.15
C GLY A 789 -27.89 20.53 23.08
N GLU A 790 -26.64 20.88 23.34
CA GLU A 790 -25.81 21.68 22.41
C GLU A 790 -25.55 20.95 21.05
N ALA A 791 -25.36 19.62 21.07
CA ALA A 791 -25.16 18.85 19.87
C ALA A 791 -26.40 18.73 18.95
N PHE A 792 -27.59 19.07 19.45
CA PHE A 792 -28.84 19.10 18.70
C PHE A 792 -29.43 20.51 18.59
N ASP A 793 -28.57 21.54 18.61
CA ASP A 793 -28.94 22.96 18.45
C ASP A 793 -30.00 23.43 19.47
N ALA A 794 -29.96 22.91 20.71
CA ALA A 794 -30.87 23.30 21.78
C ALA A 794 -30.13 24.09 22.88
N ASP A 795 -30.77 25.10 23.42
CA ASP A 795 -30.28 25.85 24.57
C ASP A 795 -30.31 24.98 25.83
N VAL A 796 -29.23 25.04 26.61
CA VAL A 796 -29.12 24.33 27.88
C VAL A 796 -28.93 25.30 29.03
N SER A 797 -29.83 25.25 29.97
CA SER A 797 -29.78 26.08 31.18
C SER A 797 -29.91 25.23 32.47
N PHE A 798 -29.41 25.78 33.58
CA PHE A 798 -29.53 25.18 34.91
C PHE A 798 -29.89 26.24 35.91
N ASP A 799 -30.92 25.96 36.69
CA ASP A 799 -31.38 26.82 37.81
C ASP A 799 -31.00 26.18 39.17
N ASP A 800 -30.02 26.77 39.82
CA ASP A 800 -29.52 26.34 41.13
C ASP A 800 -30.58 26.41 42.25
N ALA A 801 -31.50 27.36 42.14
CA ALA A 801 -32.51 27.57 43.20
C ALA A 801 -33.59 26.49 43.15
N THR A 802 -33.98 26.05 41.98
CA THR A 802 -35.00 25.01 41.78
C THR A 802 -34.39 23.64 41.51
N ARG A 803 -33.07 23.55 41.40
CA ARG A 803 -32.30 22.35 40.99
C ARG A 803 -32.84 21.69 39.72
N GLN A 804 -33.20 22.51 38.74
CA GLN A 804 -33.70 22.04 37.44
C GLN A 804 -32.71 22.33 36.33
N ALA A 805 -32.52 21.33 35.45
CA ALA A 805 -31.86 21.49 34.16
C ALA A 805 -32.90 21.54 33.05
N GLN A 806 -32.71 22.42 32.06
CA GLN A 806 -33.59 22.54 30.91
C GLN A 806 -32.80 22.40 29.60
N ILE A 807 -33.36 21.64 28.66
CA ILE A 807 -32.98 21.63 27.26
C ILE A 807 -34.15 22.18 26.46
N SER A 808 -33.94 23.21 25.62
CA SER A 808 -35.05 23.81 24.87
C SER A 808 -34.60 24.26 23.47
N ASN A 809 -35.45 24.02 22.47
CA ASN A 809 -35.37 24.59 21.14
C ASN A 809 -36.73 25.23 20.79
N ASP A 810 -36.93 25.65 19.54
CA ASP A 810 -38.15 26.32 19.08
C ASP A 810 -39.46 25.53 19.34
N GLU A 811 -39.37 24.18 19.36
CA GLU A 811 -40.54 23.28 19.41
C GLU A 811 -40.65 22.48 20.73
N ILE A 812 -39.51 22.16 21.34
CA ILE A 812 -39.44 21.23 22.45
C ILE A 812 -38.73 21.88 23.65
N THR A 813 -39.36 21.73 24.82
CA THR A 813 -38.74 22.09 26.11
C THR A 813 -38.76 20.84 27.00
N LEU A 814 -37.58 20.38 27.41
CA LEU A 814 -37.37 19.30 28.35
C LEU A 814 -36.87 19.89 29.68
N ASN A 815 -37.61 19.64 30.78
CA ASN A 815 -37.19 20.02 32.13
C ASN A 815 -36.86 18.76 32.95
N PHE A 816 -35.68 18.73 33.52
CA PHE A 816 -35.16 17.66 34.37
C PHE A 816 -35.01 18.16 35.81
N SER A 817 -35.61 17.46 36.76
CA SER A 817 -35.42 17.74 38.18
C SER A 817 -34.28 16.92 38.78
N LEU A 818 -33.31 17.54 39.40
CA LEU A 818 -32.25 16.81 40.11
C LEU A 818 -32.71 16.27 41.48
N ASP A 819 -33.93 16.59 41.92
CA ASP A 819 -34.55 16.04 43.11
C ASP A 819 -35.40 14.78 42.80
N ASP A 820 -35.82 14.58 41.54
CA ASP A 820 -36.45 13.36 41.04
C ASP A 820 -35.82 12.94 39.70
N LEU A 821 -34.72 12.17 39.77
CA LEU A 821 -33.92 11.77 38.63
C LEU A 821 -34.64 10.83 37.64
N ALA A 822 -35.80 10.33 37.99
CA ALA A 822 -36.56 9.37 37.14
C ALA A 822 -37.64 10.06 36.31
N LYS A 823 -37.75 11.39 36.36
CA LYS A 823 -38.77 12.15 35.66
C LYS A 823 -38.18 13.24 34.78
N VAL A 824 -38.85 13.49 33.65
CA VAL A 824 -38.63 14.60 32.72
C VAL A 824 -39.98 15.18 32.36
N SER A 825 -40.06 16.49 32.16
CA SER A 825 -41.23 17.12 31.55
C SER A 825 -40.93 17.52 30.12
N LYS A 826 -41.72 17.06 29.12
CA LYS A 826 -41.70 17.51 27.73
C LYS A 826 -42.86 18.47 27.51
N ASN A 827 -42.57 19.74 27.23
CA ASN A 827 -43.58 20.80 26.98
C ASN A 827 -44.65 20.90 28.12
N GLY A 828 -44.22 20.70 29.38
CA GLY A 828 -45.08 20.73 30.57
C GLY A 828 -45.79 19.43 30.90
N GLU A 829 -45.68 18.37 30.10
CA GLU A 829 -46.22 17.05 30.37
C GLU A 829 -45.16 16.16 31.05
N GLU A 830 -45.44 15.65 32.25
CA GLU A 830 -44.53 14.73 32.95
C GLU A 830 -44.42 13.35 32.26
N LYS A 831 -43.20 12.88 32.10
CA LYS A 831 -42.87 11.55 31.59
C LYS A 831 -41.87 10.85 32.52
N ALA A 832 -42.06 9.57 32.74
CA ALA A 832 -41.14 8.75 33.50
C ALA A 832 -39.97 8.31 32.58
N LEU A 833 -38.75 8.41 33.09
CA LEU A 833 -37.58 7.82 32.46
C LEU A 833 -37.42 6.38 32.97
N GLU A 834 -37.36 5.41 32.06
CA GLU A 834 -37.07 4.01 32.41
C GLU A 834 -35.73 3.90 33.14
N ASN A 835 -34.74 4.63 32.64
CA ASN A 835 -33.44 4.74 33.27
C ASN A 835 -33.26 6.18 33.82
N PRO A 836 -33.08 6.36 35.13
CA PRO A 836 -33.00 7.67 35.74
C PRO A 836 -31.68 8.39 35.39
N LEU A 837 -31.71 9.72 35.48
CA LEU A 837 -30.50 10.53 35.35
C LEU A 837 -29.41 10.08 36.34
N ARG A 838 -28.16 10.40 36.05
CA ARG A 838 -27.01 10.12 36.92
C ARG A 838 -26.18 11.40 37.13
N VAL A 839 -25.57 11.51 38.29
CA VAL A 839 -24.55 12.54 38.53
C VAL A 839 -23.19 11.82 38.62
N ILE A 840 -22.31 12.11 37.71
CA ILE A 840 -20.98 11.50 37.57
C ILE A 840 -19.96 12.63 37.59
N GLY A 841 -18.97 12.61 38.47
CA GLY A 841 -17.96 13.66 38.57
C GLY A 841 -18.55 15.08 38.75
N GLY A 842 -19.70 15.21 39.39
CA GLY A 842 -20.41 16.49 39.58
C GLY A 842 -21.16 16.99 38.33
N ARG A 843 -21.28 16.17 37.28
CA ARG A 843 -21.98 16.48 36.02
C ARG A 843 -23.24 15.61 35.89
N THR A 844 -24.30 16.17 35.32
CA THR A 844 -25.53 15.43 35.04
C THR A 844 -25.41 14.68 33.74
N TYR A 845 -25.58 13.37 33.81
CA TYR A 845 -25.61 12.45 32.67
C TYR A 845 -27.03 11.97 32.41
N VAL A 846 -27.42 11.93 31.16
CA VAL A 846 -28.75 11.52 30.70
C VAL A 846 -28.69 10.19 29.95
N PRO A 847 -29.73 9.35 30.06
CA PRO A 847 -29.86 8.16 29.22
C PRO A 847 -30.08 8.58 27.76
N LEU A 848 -29.07 8.40 26.93
CA LEU A 848 -28.99 8.96 25.56
C LEU A 848 -30.23 8.67 24.73
N ARG A 849 -30.63 7.41 24.60
CA ARG A 849 -31.78 7.01 23.78
C ARG A 849 -33.05 7.70 24.20
N ALA A 850 -33.37 7.64 25.49
CA ALA A 850 -34.61 8.22 26.02
C ALA A 850 -34.69 9.75 25.81
N VAL A 851 -33.56 10.45 25.95
CA VAL A 851 -33.54 11.92 25.75
C VAL A 851 -33.52 12.29 24.28
N SER A 852 -32.76 11.54 23.43
CA SER A 852 -32.79 11.75 21.99
C SER A 852 -34.18 11.53 21.40
N GLU A 853 -34.89 10.48 21.78
CA GLU A 853 -36.27 10.22 21.33
C GLU A 853 -37.26 11.31 21.82
N LEU A 854 -37.05 11.87 23.00
CA LEU A 854 -37.82 13.03 23.48
C LEU A 854 -37.54 14.31 22.67
N LEU A 855 -36.39 14.40 22.06
CA LEU A 855 -36.02 15.45 21.08
C LEU A 855 -36.35 15.07 19.62
N ASP A 856 -37.17 14.03 19.44
CA ASP A 856 -37.64 13.50 18.16
C ASP A 856 -36.50 13.08 17.22
N LYS A 857 -35.40 12.50 17.80
CA LYS A 857 -34.24 11.98 17.08
C LYS A 857 -34.17 10.44 17.11
N GLU A 858 -33.69 9.84 16.04
CA GLU A 858 -33.42 8.41 15.91
C GLU A 858 -32.04 8.04 16.44
N VAL A 859 -31.92 6.88 17.12
CA VAL A 859 -30.68 6.42 17.72
C VAL A 859 -30.27 5.07 17.13
N PHE A 860 -29.20 5.08 16.36
CA PHE A 860 -28.51 3.85 15.94
C PHE A 860 -27.46 3.45 16.98
N TRP A 861 -27.40 2.18 17.33
CA TRP A 861 -26.42 1.61 18.23
C TRP A 861 -25.88 0.30 17.68
N ASP A 862 -24.58 0.08 17.76
CA ASP A 862 -23.87 -1.11 17.29
C ASP A 862 -23.15 -1.80 18.45
N ASP A 863 -23.06 -3.13 18.43
CA ASP A 863 -22.43 -3.93 19.48
C ASP A 863 -20.95 -3.58 19.72
N SER A 864 -20.30 -2.92 18.75
CA SER A 864 -18.95 -2.37 18.90
C SER A 864 -18.85 -1.14 19.81
N GLY A 865 -20.00 -0.60 20.28
CA GLY A 865 -20.07 0.64 21.05
C GLY A 865 -20.15 1.91 20.21
N PHE A 866 -20.34 1.78 18.89
CA PHE A 866 -20.60 2.90 17.99
C PHE A 866 -22.05 3.38 18.12
N ILE A 867 -22.25 4.68 18.15
CA ILE A 867 -23.55 5.31 18.35
C ILE A 867 -23.69 6.45 17.35
N ALA A 868 -24.83 6.53 16.67
CA ALA A 868 -25.21 7.68 15.85
C ALA A 868 -26.61 8.15 16.22
N VAL A 869 -26.79 9.46 16.31
CA VAL A 869 -28.08 10.11 16.58
C VAL A 869 -28.37 11.08 15.45
N SER A 870 -29.52 10.93 14.79
CA SER A 870 -29.86 11.70 13.58
C SER A 870 -31.37 11.93 13.43
N ASP A 871 -31.74 12.82 12.51
CA ASP A 871 -33.14 12.98 12.03
C ASP A 871 -33.54 11.94 10.98
N THR A 872 -32.56 11.15 10.51
CA THR A 872 -32.78 10.20 9.41
C THR A 872 -32.86 8.78 9.96
N GLU A 873 -34.00 8.12 9.75
CA GLU A 873 -34.17 6.70 10.07
C GLU A 873 -33.23 5.81 9.23
N ASN A 874 -32.62 4.83 9.88
CA ASN A 874 -31.74 3.83 9.23
C ASN A 874 -30.51 4.46 8.52
N LEU A 875 -29.93 5.53 9.05
CA LEU A 875 -28.75 6.17 8.49
C LEU A 875 -27.54 5.24 8.45
N PHE A 876 -27.39 4.34 9.42
CA PHE A 876 -26.35 3.29 9.46
C PHE A 876 -26.97 1.89 9.55
N ASN A 877 -26.21 0.90 9.07
CA ASN A 877 -26.57 -0.52 9.13
C ASN A 877 -25.33 -1.34 9.50
N SER A 878 -25.35 -2.08 10.61
CA SER A 878 -24.21 -2.84 11.14
C SER A 878 -23.64 -3.85 10.14
N GLU A 879 -24.51 -4.56 9.39
CA GLU A 879 -24.08 -5.57 8.42
C GLU A 879 -23.49 -4.93 7.14
N ALA A 880 -24.15 -3.91 6.60
CA ALA A 880 -23.74 -3.26 5.36
C ALA A 880 -22.56 -2.28 5.55
N ASP A 881 -22.46 -1.64 6.72
CA ASP A 881 -21.53 -0.55 7.00
C ASP A 881 -20.45 -0.90 8.04
N GLY A 882 -20.34 -2.15 8.46
CA GLY A 882 -19.45 -2.56 9.56
C GLY A 882 -18.02 -2.03 9.44
N SER A 883 -17.37 -2.17 8.28
CA SER A 883 -16.01 -1.63 8.06
C SER A 883 -15.95 -0.09 8.14
N MET A 884 -17.00 0.61 7.68
CA MET A 884 -17.06 2.08 7.80
C MET A 884 -17.34 2.51 9.25
N ILE A 885 -18.14 1.74 9.99
CA ILE A 885 -18.36 1.94 11.42
C ILE A 885 -17.05 1.78 12.19
N ASP A 886 -16.26 0.74 11.88
CA ASP A 886 -14.94 0.55 12.46
C ASP A 886 -13.99 1.69 12.12
N TYR A 887 -13.99 2.17 10.88
CA TYR A 887 -13.23 3.35 10.47
C TYR A 887 -13.59 4.58 11.32
N LEU A 888 -14.89 4.91 11.45
CA LEU A 888 -15.35 6.05 12.23
C LEU A 888 -15.01 5.90 13.72
N ARG A 889 -15.13 4.69 14.27
CA ARG A 889 -14.72 4.41 15.66
C ARG A 889 -13.22 4.67 15.87
N ASN A 890 -12.39 4.20 14.94
CA ASN A 890 -10.94 4.41 15.00
C ASN A 890 -10.58 5.90 14.99
N LYS A 891 -11.30 6.73 14.19
CA LYS A 891 -11.13 8.19 14.17
C LYS A 891 -11.55 8.87 15.47
N LEU A 892 -12.49 8.28 16.21
CA LEU A 892 -12.95 8.79 17.52
C LEU A 892 -12.18 8.15 18.70
N SER A 893 -11.45 7.07 18.51
CA SER A 893 -10.76 6.37 19.59
C SER A 893 -9.59 7.19 20.14
N MET A 894 -9.45 7.24 21.45
CA MET A 894 -8.24 7.72 22.12
C MET A 894 -7.11 6.69 22.11
N TYR A 895 -7.44 5.40 21.92
CA TYR A 895 -6.51 4.29 22.09
C TYR A 895 -6.53 3.34 20.90
#